data_382e407fcd724fd719e3c9bb12d24bc0
#
_entry.id   382e407fcd724fd719e3c9bb12d24bc0
#
_cell.length_a   1.000
_cell.length_b   1.000
_cell.length_c   1.000
_cell.angle_alpha   90.00
_cell.angle_beta   90.00
_cell.angle_gamma   90.00
#
_symmetry.space_group_name_H-M   'P 1'
#
loop_
_entity.id
_entity.type
_entity.pdbx_description
1 polymer ?
#
loop_
_entity_poly.entity_id
_entity_poly.type
_entity_poly.pdbx_seq_one_letter_code
_entity_poly.pdbx_strand_id
1 'polypeptide(L)'
;MRKDWILTAFSLDFLNKKYTLSLKYCLFFINIWMNVMEITAENILAQQNQKLHAQTLLMIEKLRKQRKEYGYVLYSEYALVKLFNAFFEILSPLDESIQYLSDLEFDFVDKSKFNADICVRIPSLLRKYRGWEYISVVIPKIKNLISESFLFQKGIISKIETVGIYVNISFSDSFLFDSLGDIFEKKSQFWESDIHRGEDVVVDYSSPNVAKHLHAGHIRSTIIGQVLANLYTATGYTTHRVNHINDRGGFWFLIEGYERWADLLTAYENKNDLLFAIYTMYRQGEKLAKSESEFLSLSTEQLQELKKFYGDFGNYQEFVAHFNDFITASKERFSLLEKGNPKETLLWQDMVKWSLADFWEFYDLLDIHHDYVLWESFYAEMGLNLVMSLYEQWIVKLYSEQVAQQDIAQLEKAFADWAITDKIYEAAISEIKRDIGAYVIDFWNFERLVVLKWDKSSIYATRDLGAIKYRVENYTPKKVIYEVGQEQEDHFMNLFKAARKLWIDDVDFRFVYHGFYVDSVSKKKLSSRDGASNVKKLITEAIAYFEKKYEDSQFSPDEIKSIARKLAIGSIILNDIKQDKKNPVAISSDIQEACRTFEESGGAYILYSIARAKSILAKVPVWEMPTFEEGHAESLTNLEKDLILWMDRYPMIILQAEETDNPALLVEWALMMCRLYNSYYSVQRVITEEWIQKKAYFITKAFAQVLENAMNLCHIKTPERV
;
A
#
# COMPACT_ATOMS: atom_id res chain seq x y z
N MET A 1 -0.57 -35.64 -30.72
CA MET A 1 0.17 -34.70 -31.60
C MET A 1 -0.05 -33.21 -31.29
N ARG A 2 -0.68 -32.82 -30.16
CA ARG A 2 -0.81 -31.41 -29.76
C ARG A 2 -0.04 -31.03 -28.48
N LYS A 3 0.53 -31.98 -27.77
CA LYS A 3 1.33 -31.73 -26.55
C LYS A 3 2.75 -31.21 -26.86
N ASP A 4 3.34 -31.58 -27.98
CA ASP A 4 4.75 -31.29 -28.27
C ASP A 4 4.98 -29.91 -28.93
N TRP A 5 3.92 -29.28 -29.43
CA TRP A 5 4.04 -27.98 -30.10
C TRP A 5 4.09 -26.77 -29.09
N ILE A 6 3.50 -26.93 -27.90
CA ILE A 6 3.50 -25.88 -26.90
C ILE A 6 4.82 -25.83 -26.12
N LEU A 7 5.46 -26.97 -25.93
CA LEU A 7 6.77 -27.07 -25.26
C LEU A 7 7.95 -26.61 -26.14
N THR A 8 7.82 -26.70 -27.49
CA THR A 8 8.89 -26.29 -28.40
C THR A 8 8.88 -24.79 -28.74
N ALA A 9 7.75 -24.11 -28.65
CA ALA A 9 7.67 -22.67 -28.91
C ALA A 9 8.21 -21.79 -27.77
N PHE A 10 8.42 -22.36 -26.58
CA PHE A 10 8.89 -21.61 -25.40
C PHE A 10 10.33 -21.93 -24.97
N SER A 11 11.07 -22.75 -25.74
CA SER A 11 12.33 -23.34 -25.23
C SER A 11 13.61 -22.64 -25.61
N LEU A 12 13.66 -21.60 -26.43
CA LEU A 12 14.94 -21.14 -26.96
C LEU A 12 15.34 -19.67 -26.77
N ASP A 13 14.45 -18.77 -26.39
CA ASP A 13 14.82 -17.34 -26.25
C ASP A 13 14.62 -16.70 -24.85
N PHE A 14 14.10 -17.44 -23.86
CA PHE A 14 13.73 -16.88 -22.55
C PHE A 14 14.69 -17.22 -21.40
N LEU A 15 15.74 -17.98 -21.63
CA LEU A 15 16.60 -18.50 -20.55
C LEU A 15 17.72 -17.54 -20.09
N ASN A 16 17.84 -16.35 -20.65
CA ASN A 16 19.01 -15.47 -20.37
C ASN A 16 18.73 -14.15 -19.67
N LYS A 17 17.53 -13.86 -19.16
CA LYS A 17 17.35 -12.65 -18.33
C LYS A 17 16.26 -12.84 -17.25
N LYS A 18 16.67 -12.83 -15.99
CA LYS A 18 16.01 -12.38 -14.73
C LYS A 18 14.46 -12.39 -14.57
N TYR A 19 13.71 -13.25 -15.29
CA TYR A 19 12.24 -13.31 -15.17
C TYR A 19 11.75 -14.67 -14.64
N THR A 20 12.43 -15.25 -13.68
CA THR A 20 12.08 -16.56 -13.09
C THR A 20 10.74 -16.55 -12.33
N LEU A 21 10.25 -15.38 -11.88
CA LEU A 21 8.94 -15.31 -11.19
C LEU A 21 7.75 -15.33 -12.17
N SER A 22 7.83 -14.61 -13.29
CA SER A 22 6.76 -14.56 -14.30
C SER A 22 6.47 -15.93 -14.94
N LEU A 23 7.51 -16.70 -15.24
CA LEU A 23 7.37 -18.06 -15.78
C LEU A 23 6.72 -19.03 -14.77
N LYS A 24 6.97 -18.87 -13.48
CA LYS A 24 6.34 -19.69 -12.43
C LYS A 24 4.84 -19.46 -12.32
N TYR A 25 4.39 -18.21 -12.49
CA TYR A 25 2.96 -17.90 -12.51
C TYR A 25 2.27 -18.39 -13.79
N CYS A 26 2.90 -18.25 -14.96
CA CYS A 26 2.39 -18.84 -16.21
C CYS A 26 2.34 -20.37 -16.14
N LEU A 27 3.36 -21.04 -15.61
CA LEU A 27 3.37 -22.49 -15.40
C LEU A 27 2.36 -22.93 -14.33
N PHE A 28 2.10 -22.11 -13.33
CA PHE A 28 1.06 -22.30 -12.33
C PHE A 28 -0.35 -22.34 -12.96
N PHE A 29 -0.66 -21.37 -13.81
CA PHE A 29 -1.95 -21.33 -14.51
C PHE A 29 -2.09 -22.39 -15.60
N ILE A 30 -1.01 -22.70 -16.34
CA ILE A 30 -1.00 -23.78 -17.35
C ILE A 30 -1.20 -25.15 -16.69
N ASN A 31 -0.58 -25.43 -15.54
CA ASN A 31 -0.79 -26.67 -14.81
C ASN A 31 -2.20 -26.76 -14.17
N ILE A 32 -2.75 -25.65 -13.69
CA ILE A 32 -4.15 -25.61 -13.26
C ILE A 32 -5.06 -25.97 -14.45
N TRP A 33 -4.85 -25.37 -15.62
CA TRP A 33 -5.67 -25.59 -16.80
C TRP A 33 -5.60 -27.03 -17.32
N MET A 34 -4.40 -27.66 -17.31
CA MET A 34 -4.24 -29.04 -17.81
C MET A 34 -4.86 -30.11 -16.90
N ASN A 35 -4.94 -29.88 -15.59
CA ASN A 35 -5.55 -30.85 -14.65
C ASN A 35 -7.07 -30.72 -14.55
N VAL A 36 -7.66 -29.58 -14.95
CA VAL A 36 -9.11 -29.32 -14.88
C VAL A 36 -9.89 -30.15 -15.92
N MET A 37 -9.26 -30.62 -16.99
CA MET A 37 -9.91 -31.38 -18.04
C MET A 37 -10.27 -32.85 -17.66
N GLU A 38 -9.80 -33.36 -16.52
CA GLU A 38 -9.99 -34.76 -16.12
C GLU A 38 -10.85 -34.97 -14.87
N ILE A 39 -11.47 -33.91 -14.27
CA ILE A 39 -12.10 -34.02 -12.94
C ILE A 39 -13.57 -33.61 -13.00
N THR A 40 -14.42 -34.38 -12.30
CA THR A 40 -15.87 -34.12 -12.15
C THR A 40 -16.16 -32.86 -11.30
N ALA A 41 -17.24 -32.17 -11.61
CA ALA A 41 -17.57 -30.83 -11.13
C ALA A 41 -17.60 -30.67 -9.59
N GLU A 42 -17.98 -31.69 -8.86
CA GLU A 42 -18.08 -31.64 -7.39
C GLU A 42 -16.72 -31.49 -6.66
N ASN A 43 -15.63 -31.89 -7.33
CA ASN A 43 -14.29 -31.87 -6.73
C ASN A 43 -13.38 -30.72 -7.20
N ILE A 44 -13.77 -29.99 -8.25
CA ILE A 44 -12.88 -29.00 -8.87
C ILE A 44 -12.56 -27.87 -7.90
N LEU A 45 -13.54 -27.30 -7.23
CA LEU A 45 -13.36 -26.17 -6.32
C LEU A 45 -12.57 -26.57 -5.06
N ALA A 46 -12.90 -27.73 -4.48
CA ALA A 46 -12.22 -28.27 -3.30
C ALA A 46 -10.76 -28.63 -3.60
N GLN A 47 -10.47 -29.22 -4.77
CA GLN A 47 -9.11 -29.55 -5.16
C GLN A 47 -8.29 -28.32 -5.54
N GLN A 48 -8.89 -27.31 -6.16
CA GLN A 48 -8.21 -26.03 -6.44
C GLN A 48 -7.84 -25.34 -5.12
N ASN A 49 -8.74 -25.31 -4.15
CA ASN A 49 -8.50 -24.73 -2.84
C ASN A 49 -7.40 -25.47 -2.07
N GLN A 50 -7.39 -26.80 -2.08
CA GLN A 50 -6.32 -27.62 -1.47
C GLN A 50 -4.97 -27.39 -2.14
N LYS A 51 -4.92 -27.31 -3.48
CA LYS A 51 -3.69 -27.08 -4.23
C LYS A 51 -3.15 -25.67 -3.98
N LEU A 52 -4.04 -24.66 -3.98
CA LEU A 52 -3.68 -23.29 -3.67
C LEU A 52 -3.17 -23.16 -2.23
N HIS A 53 -3.82 -23.80 -1.28
CA HIS A 53 -3.38 -23.87 0.10
C HIS A 53 -1.98 -24.49 0.24
N ALA A 54 -1.73 -25.65 -0.37
CA ALA A 54 -0.43 -26.29 -0.34
C ALA A 54 0.70 -25.41 -0.96
N GLN A 55 0.39 -24.71 -2.04
CA GLN A 55 1.35 -23.79 -2.67
C GLN A 55 1.64 -22.57 -1.81
N THR A 56 0.61 -22.04 -1.15
CA THR A 56 0.75 -20.93 -0.19
C THR A 56 1.67 -21.33 0.96
N LEU A 57 1.47 -22.51 1.56
CA LEU A 57 2.33 -23.02 2.64
C LEU A 57 3.79 -23.18 2.21
N LEU A 58 4.03 -23.70 1.00
CA LEU A 58 5.40 -23.80 0.43
C LEU A 58 6.03 -22.42 0.24
N MET A 59 5.25 -21.43 -0.17
CA MET A 59 5.75 -20.05 -0.31
C MET A 59 6.09 -19.42 1.04
N ILE A 60 5.26 -19.62 2.05
CA ILE A 60 5.53 -19.19 3.44
C ILE A 60 6.86 -19.76 3.92
N GLU A 61 7.05 -21.08 3.78
CA GLU A 61 8.29 -21.74 4.19
C GLU A 61 9.51 -21.18 3.47
N LYS A 62 9.37 -20.93 2.15
CA LYS A 62 10.42 -20.32 1.35
C LYS A 62 10.77 -18.91 1.81
N LEU A 63 9.79 -18.05 2.09
CA LEU A 63 10.02 -16.68 2.59
C LEU A 63 10.73 -16.71 3.95
N ARG A 64 10.27 -17.56 4.87
CA ARG A 64 10.91 -17.74 6.18
C ARG A 64 12.36 -18.23 6.05
N LYS A 65 12.62 -19.16 5.13
CA LYS A 65 13.98 -19.65 4.86
C LYS A 65 14.86 -18.55 4.27
N GLN A 66 14.38 -17.82 3.26
CA GLN A 66 15.11 -16.70 2.67
C GLN A 66 15.49 -15.67 3.74
N ARG A 67 14.55 -15.32 4.62
CA ARG A 67 14.81 -14.34 5.70
C ARG A 67 15.88 -14.80 6.69
N LYS A 68 16.01 -16.10 6.95
CA LYS A 68 17.07 -16.67 7.78
C LYS A 68 18.44 -16.66 7.10
N GLU A 69 18.48 -16.77 5.78
CA GLU A 69 19.73 -16.81 5.00
C GLU A 69 20.33 -15.40 4.79
N TYR A 70 19.49 -14.37 4.74
CA TYR A 70 19.97 -12.98 4.67
C TYR A 70 20.28 -12.47 6.08
N GLY A 71 21.50 -12.00 6.28
CA GLY A 71 21.87 -11.33 7.53
C GLY A 71 20.98 -10.09 7.77
N TYR A 72 20.79 -9.77 9.05
CA TYR A 72 20.09 -8.55 9.44
C TYR A 72 21.10 -7.43 9.69
N VAL A 73 20.72 -6.21 9.31
CA VAL A 73 21.43 -5.00 9.77
C VAL A 73 20.85 -4.65 11.14
N LEU A 74 21.70 -4.54 12.14
CA LEU A 74 21.28 -4.19 13.50
C LEU A 74 20.92 -2.71 13.57
N TYR A 75 19.70 -2.38 13.98
CA TYR A 75 19.24 -1.01 14.14
C TYR A 75 20.12 -0.21 15.13
N SER A 76 20.54 -0.87 16.21
CA SER A 76 21.44 -0.29 17.22
C SER A 76 22.83 0.09 16.68
N GLU A 77 23.20 -0.37 15.50
CA GLU A 77 24.49 -0.10 14.88
C GLU A 77 24.53 1.21 14.06
N TYR A 78 23.41 1.84 13.78
CA TYR A 78 23.38 3.14 13.11
C TYR A 78 23.93 4.27 13.99
N ALA A 79 24.73 5.17 13.41
CA ALA A 79 25.49 6.18 14.15
C ALA A 79 24.63 7.02 15.12
N LEU A 80 23.51 7.57 14.67
CA LEU A 80 22.62 8.34 15.54
C LEU A 80 21.91 7.48 16.57
N VAL A 81 21.55 6.23 16.26
CA VAL A 81 20.92 5.33 17.22
C VAL A 81 21.88 4.94 18.34
N LYS A 82 23.13 4.59 18.01
CA LYS A 82 24.21 4.39 18.99
C LYS A 82 24.38 5.60 19.90
N LEU A 83 24.38 6.77 19.30
CA LEU A 83 24.53 8.03 20.03
C LEU A 83 23.38 8.28 20.99
N PHE A 84 22.13 8.11 20.57
CA PHE A 84 20.96 8.33 21.41
C PHE A 84 20.88 7.29 22.55
N ASN A 85 21.24 6.03 22.27
CA ASN A 85 21.37 5.01 23.32
C ASN A 85 22.44 5.38 24.35
N ALA A 86 23.59 5.91 23.89
CA ALA A 86 24.64 6.40 24.79
C ALA A 86 24.16 7.59 25.64
N PHE A 87 23.41 8.52 25.08
CA PHE A 87 22.78 9.57 25.89
C PHE A 87 21.80 9.02 26.92
N PHE A 88 21.02 8.00 26.58
CA PHE A 88 20.13 7.36 27.54
C PHE A 88 20.93 6.73 28.69
N GLU A 89 22.00 6.00 28.43
CA GLU A 89 22.88 5.42 29.45
C GLU A 89 23.47 6.50 30.38
N ILE A 90 23.88 7.66 29.82
CA ILE A 90 24.47 8.78 30.56
C ILE A 90 23.43 9.48 31.43
N LEU A 91 22.19 9.66 30.95
CA LEU A 91 21.19 10.52 31.56
C LEU A 91 20.17 9.75 32.41
N SER A 92 19.96 8.45 32.19
CA SER A 92 19.00 7.65 32.95
C SER A 92 19.30 7.61 34.47
N PRO A 93 20.57 7.66 34.96
CA PRO A 93 20.83 7.72 36.40
C PRO A 93 20.41 9.04 37.06
N LEU A 94 20.02 10.07 36.29
CA LEU A 94 19.68 11.39 36.81
C LEU A 94 18.36 11.37 37.62
N ASP A 95 17.37 10.58 37.20
CA ASP A 95 16.09 10.47 37.86
C ASP A 95 15.37 9.16 37.47
N GLU A 96 14.68 8.52 38.43
CA GLU A 96 13.94 7.27 38.23
C GLU A 96 12.80 7.35 37.20
N SER A 97 12.40 8.56 36.82
CA SER A 97 11.40 8.78 35.74
C SER A 97 11.97 8.60 34.32
N ILE A 98 13.27 8.40 34.17
CA ILE A 98 13.93 8.14 32.89
C ILE A 98 14.16 6.63 32.78
N GLN A 99 13.19 5.91 32.26
CA GLN A 99 13.21 4.43 32.17
C GLN A 99 13.46 3.93 30.76
N TYR A 100 13.14 4.73 29.74
CA TYR A 100 13.24 4.36 28.36
C TYR A 100 13.89 5.49 27.53
N LEU A 101 14.45 5.15 26.39
CA LEU A 101 15.01 6.14 25.45
C LEU A 101 13.95 7.20 25.05
N SER A 102 12.70 6.81 24.94
CA SER A 102 11.57 7.72 24.66
C SER A 102 11.28 8.76 25.75
N ASP A 103 11.87 8.62 26.94
CA ASP A 103 11.78 9.64 28.00
C ASP A 103 12.74 10.81 27.78
N LEU A 104 13.64 10.69 26.79
CA LEU A 104 14.50 11.74 26.30
C LEU A 104 13.99 12.27 24.96
N GLU A 105 13.88 13.58 24.85
CA GLU A 105 13.58 14.24 23.57
C GLU A 105 14.84 14.81 22.94
N PHE A 106 15.08 14.42 21.69
CA PHE A 106 16.18 14.93 20.86
C PHE A 106 15.61 15.69 19.69
N ASP A 107 15.79 17.03 19.68
CA ASP A 107 15.37 17.86 18.56
C ASP A 107 16.61 18.28 17.75
N PHE A 108 16.51 18.20 16.42
CA PHE A 108 17.53 18.73 15.52
C PHE A 108 17.40 20.24 15.42
N VAL A 109 18.51 20.94 15.64
CA VAL A 109 18.52 22.38 15.83
C VAL A 109 18.59 23.12 14.47
N ASP A 110 17.78 24.16 14.32
CA ASP A 110 17.90 25.10 13.21
C ASP A 110 19.18 25.93 13.35
N LYS A 111 20.21 25.59 12.57
CA LYS A 111 21.52 26.24 12.63
C LYS A 111 21.50 27.72 12.21
N SER A 112 20.43 28.19 11.59
CA SER A 112 20.27 29.64 11.34
C SER A 112 19.99 30.43 12.62
N LYS A 113 19.54 29.76 13.67
CA LYS A 113 19.22 30.37 14.97
C LYS A 113 20.19 30.01 16.07
N PHE A 114 20.71 28.78 16.06
CA PHE A 114 21.59 28.28 17.10
C PHE A 114 22.70 27.46 16.47
N ASN A 115 23.93 27.67 16.91
CA ASN A 115 25.10 26.93 16.44
C ASN A 115 25.26 25.60 17.20
N ALA A 116 24.32 24.66 16.96
CA ALA A 116 24.33 23.33 17.54
C ALA A 116 23.69 22.32 16.54
N ASP A 117 23.94 21.05 16.75
CA ASP A 117 23.41 19.97 15.92
C ASP A 117 22.11 19.39 16.45
N ILE A 118 22.07 19.11 17.75
CA ILE A 118 20.87 18.65 18.46
C ILE A 118 20.67 19.41 19.76
N CYS A 119 19.45 19.39 20.28
CA CYS A 119 19.18 19.71 21.67
C CYS A 119 18.53 18.55 22.40
N VAL A 120 18.82 18.43 23.69
CA VAL A 120 18.27 17.40 24.58
C VAL A 120 17.36 18.03 25.60
N ARG A 121 16.18 17.41 25.78
CA ARG A 121 15.20 17.74 26.83
C ARG A 121 14.74 16.47 27.54
N ILE A 122 14.31 16.63 28.78
CA ILE A 122 13.75 15.52 29.58
C ILE A 122 12.37 15.95 30.07
N PRO A 123 11.29 15.58 29.39
CA PRO A 123 9.92 16.05 29.69
C PRO A 123 9.43 15.70 31.10
N SER A 124 9.82 14.55 31.63
CA SER A 124 9.47 14.14 33.01
C SER A 124 10.05 15.10 34.03
N LEU A 125 11.29 15.51 33.86
CA LEU A 125 11.95 16.49 34.73
C LEU A 125 11.43 17.90 34.52
N LEU A 126 11.04 18.29 33.31
CA LEU A 126 10.36 19.56 33.05
C LEU A 126 9.01 19.65 33.76
N ARG A 127 8.31 18.53 33.95
CA ARG A 127 7.08 18.47 34.75
C ARG A 127 7.33 18.50 36.26
N LYS A 128 8.42 17.85 36.70
CA LYS A 128 8.81 17.75 38.11
C LYS A 128 9.40 19.05 38.66
N TYR A 129 10.28 19.69 37.92
CA TYR A 129 10.98 20.94 38.27
C TYR A 129 10.47 22.07 37.38
N ARG A 130 9.80 23.07 37.94
CA ARG A 130 9.15 24.12 37.14
C ARG A 130 10.04 25.37 36.95
N GLY A 131 10.03 25.91 35.73
CA GLY A 131 10.61 27.20 35.39
C GLY A 131 12.06 27.36 35.81
N TRP A 132 12.36 28.29 36.71
CA TRP A 132 13.73 28.61 37.14
C TRP A 132 14.46 27.44 37.80
N GLU A 133 13.74 26.60 38.54
CA GLU A 133 14.36 25.45 39.22
C GLU A 133 14.92 24.42 38.22
N TYR A 134 14.21 24.15 37.14
CA TYR A 134 14.73 23.28 36.08
C TYR A 134 16.02 23.85 35.50
N ILE A 135 16.04 25.15 35.18
CA ILE A 135 17.20 25.80 34.57
C ILE A 135 18.40 25.84 35.54
N SER A 136 18.15 26.11 36.83
CA SER A 136 19.25 26.30 37.81
C SER A 136 19.78 25.00 38.44
N VAL A 137 18.95 23.94 38.48
CA VAL A 137 19.32 22.67 39.13
C VAL A 137 19.53 21.55 38.15
N VAL A 138 18.57 21.35 37.21
CA VAL A 138 18.57 20.18 36.33
C VAL A 138 19.52 20.37 35.12
N ILE A 139 19.43 21.51 34.46
CA ILE A 139 20.28 21.81 33.28
C ILE A 139 21.79 21.68 33.57
N PRO A 140 22.32 22.24 34.71
CA PRO A 140 23.74 22.03 35.04
C PRO A 140 24.12 20.57 35.25
N LYS A 141 23.21 19.77 35.87
CA LYS A 141 23.48 18.32 36.06
C LYS A 141 23.54 17.58 34.74
N ILE A 142 22.60 17.83 33.83
CA ILE A 142 22.59 17.23 32.47
C ILE A 142 23.90 17.62 31.76
N LYS A 143 24.26 18.91 31.77
CA LYS A 143 25.48 19.39 31.15
C LYS A 143 26.73 18.72 31.72
N ASN A 144 26.82 18.59 33.03
CA ASN A 144 27.97 17.96 33.71
C ASN A 144 28.09 16.50 33.33
N LEU A 145 26.99 15.73 33.41
CA LEU A 145 26.99 14.32 33.03
C LEU A 145 27.46 14.10 31.60
N ILE A 146 26.99 14.92 30.66
CA ILE A 146 27.41 14.82 29.26
C ILE A 146 28.89 15.25 29.11
N SER A 147 29.33 16.31 29.82
CA SER A 147 30.72 16.79 29.77
C SER A 147 31.74 15.81 30.35
N GLU A 148 31.35 15.04 31.34
CA GLU A 148 32.15 13.99 31.98
C GLU A 148 32.06 12.65 31.26
N SER A 149 31.13 12.50 30.29
CA SER A 149 30.91 11.27 29.57
C SER A 149 32.01 10.88 28.60
N PHE A 150 32.06 9.61 28.24
CA PHE A 150 32.94 9.11 27.18
C PHE A 150 32.69 9.76 25.82
N LEU A 151 31.46 10.22 25.54
CA LEU A 151 31.12 10.92 24.29
C LEU A 151 31.92 12.21 24.13
N PHE A 152 32.09 12.95 25.21
CA PHE A 152 32.89 14.18 25.22
C PHE A 152 34.39 13.86 25.25
N GLN A 153 34.78 12.89 26.07
CA GLN A 153 36.22 12.49 26.20
C GLN A 153 36.78 11.89 24.91
N LYS A 154 35.99 11.16 24.14
CA LYS A 154 36.38 10.64 22.82
C LYS A 154 36.28 11.65 21.69
N GLY A 155 35.89 12.89 21.97
CA GLY A 155 35.73 13.92 20.96
C GLY A 155 34.56 13.69 19.98
N ILE A 156 33.55 12.90 20.36
CA ILE A 156 32.31 12.77 19.57
C ILE A 156 31.52 14.08 19.70
N ILE A 157 31.40 14.59 20.92
CA ILE A 157 30.83 15.91 21.21
C ILE A 157 31.92 16.94 21.23
N SER A 158 31.81 17.98 20.41
CA SER A 158 32.76 19.09 20.35
C SER A 158 32.39 20.25 21.28
N LYS A 159 31.10 20.47 21.53
CA LYS A 159 30.58 21.61 22.31
C LYS A 159 29.26 21.31 22.98
N ILE A 160 29.08 21.87 24.20
CA ILE A 160 27.81 21.82 24.93
C ILE A 160 27.46 23.23 25.37
N GLU A 161 26.29 23.73 24.97
CA GLU A 161 25.75 25.04 25.35
C GLU A 161 24.36 24.88 25.96
N THR A 162 24.00 25.78 26.86
CA THR A 162 22.69 25.75 27.49
C THR A 162 21.94 27.05 27.20
N VAL A 163 20.70 26.93 26.70
CA VAL A 163 19.85 28.08 26.39
C VAL A 163 18.45 27.82 26.98
N GLY A 164 18.15 28.51 28.10
CA GLY A 164 16.90 28.23 28.80
C GLY A 164 16.80 26.79 29.27
N ILE A 165 15.78 26.10 28.81
CA ILE A 165 15.50 24.67 29.14
C ILE A 165 16.21 23.68 28.23
N TYR A 166 16.99 24.15 27.26
CA TYR A 166 17.63 23.32 26.25
C TYR A 166 19.11 23.10 26.55
N VAL A 167 19.55 21.86 26.39
CA VAL A 167 21.00 21.53 26.35
C VAL A 167 21.36 21.27 24.89
N ASN A 168 22.01 22.24 24.30
CA ASN A 168 22.45 22.23 22.90
C ASN A 168 23.80 21.54 22.75
N ILE A 169 23.90 20.63 21.81
CA ILE A 169 25.09 19.77 21.61
C ILE A 169 25.54 19.93 20.17
N SER A 170 26.84 20.16 20.00
CA SER A 170 27.51 20.12 18.68
C SER A 170 28.42 18.89 18.61
N PHE A 171 28.37 18.18 17.51
CA PHE A 171 29.23 17.05 17.22
C PHE A 171 30.55 17.51 16.60
N SER A 172 31.55 16.67 16.66
CA SER A 172 32.82 16.93 15.95
C SER A 172 32.64 16.63 14.45
N ASP A 173 33.45 17.32 13.65
CA ASP A 173 33.48 17.10 12.20
C ASP A 173 33.90 15.67 11.87
N SER A 174 34.85 15.12 12.64
CA SER A 174 35.30 13.74 12.55
C SER A 174 34.13 12.76 12.72
N PHE A 175 33.39 12.85 13.82
CA PHE A 175 32.24 11.95 14.06
C PHE A 175 31.18 12.01 12.94
N LEU A 176 30.84 13.22 12.50
CA LEU A 176 29.85 13.39 11.43
C LEU A 176 30.36 12.85 10.10
N PHE A 177 31.63 13.03 9.76
CA PHE A 177 32.16 12.49 8.51
C PHE A 177 32.27 10.96 8.58
N ASP A 178 32.70 10.42 9.74
CA ASP A 178 32.80 8.96 9.96
C ASP A 178 31.45 8.25 9.81
N SER A 179 30.33 8.92 10.16
CA SER A 179 28.99 8.33 9.99
C SER A 179 28.64 8.03 8.52
N LEU A 180 29.23 8.76 7.56
CA LEU A 180 29.12 8.43 6.14
C LEU A 180 29.70 7.04 5.82
N GLY A 181 30.64 6.54 6.62
CA GLY A 181 31.21 5.21 6.49
C GLY A 181 30.15 4.12 6.58
N ASP A 182 29.17 4.27 7.47
CA ASP A 182 28.03 3.35 7.60
C ASP A 182 27.23 3.24 6.29
N ILE A 183 27.04 4.37 5.58
CA ILE A 183 26.34 4.41 4.28
C ILE A 183 27.12 3.62 3.23
N PHE A 184 28.44 3.80 3.19
CA PHE A 184 29.30 3.14 2.21
C PHE A 184 29.51 1.66 2.50
N GLU A 185 29.53 1.27 3.77
CA GLU A 185 29.60 -0.13 4.19
C GLU A 185 28.29 -0.88 3.90
N LYS A 186 27.16 -0.34 4.34
CA LYS A 186 25.84 -0.97 4.22
C LYS A 186 25.24 -0.83 2.82
N LYS A 187 25.63 0.20 2.05
CA LYS A 187 25.19 0.45 0.66
C LYS A 187 23.65 0.39 0.51
N SER A 188 23.18 -0.54 -0.33
CA SER A 188 21.74 -0.76 -0.55
C SER A 188 20.99 -1.26 0.68
N GLN A 189 21.68 -1.69 1.72
CA GLN A 189 21.08 -2.13 2.99
C GLN A 189 21.11 -1.03 4.08
N PHE A 190 21.60 0.18 3.78
CA PHE A 190 21.55 1.32 4.69
C PHE A 190 20.12 1.84 4.87
N TRP A 191 19.23 1.00 5.32
CA TRP A 191 17.82 1.25 5.57
C TRP A 191 17.14 0.07 6.27
N GLU A 192 17.75 -1.10 6.29
CA GLU A 192 17.23 -2.28 6.94
C GLU A 192 17.47 -2.24 8.45
N SER A 193 16.59 -2.86 9.21
CA SER A 193 16.77 -3.06 10.63
C SER A 193 16.24 -4.42 11.09
N ASP A 194 16.67 -4.83 12.28
CA ASP A 194 16.29 -6.11 12.90
C ASP A 194 15.23 -5.98 13.99
N ILE A 195 14.60 -4.81 14.12
CA ILE A 195 13.67 -4.50 15.23
C ILE A 195 12.58 -5.56 15.37
N HIS A 196 12.00 -5.97 14.22
CA HIS A 196 10.92 -6.96 14.18
C HIS A 196 11.40 -8.33 13.66
N ARG A 197 12.65 -8.66 13.94
CA ARG A 197 13.24 -9.94 13.54
C ARG A 197 12.49 -11.12 14.12
N GLY A 198 11.97 -11.98 13.23
CA GLY A 198 11.24 -13.19 13.60
C GLY A 198 9.74 -12.99 13.75
N GLU A 199 9.23 -11.79 13.49
CA GLU A 199 7.81 -11.48 13.43
C GLU A 199 7.31 -11.49 11.99
N ASP A 200 6.06 -11.94 11.79
CA ASP A 200 5.38 -11.94 10.50
C ASP A 200 4.34 -10.83 10.44
N VAL A 201 4.19 -10.20 9.26
CA VAL A 201 3.13 -9.25 8.96
C VAL A 201 2.44 -9.61 7.65
N VAL A 202 1.12 -9.51 7.62
CA VAL A 202 0.32 -9.64 6.39
C VAL A 202 -0.10 -8.26 5.94
N VAL A 203 0.15 -7.93 4.68
CA VAL A 203 -0.34 -6.70 4.04
C VAL A 203 -1.26 -7.09 2.89
N ASP A 204 -2.55 -6.82 3.06
CA ASP A 204 -3.60 -7.05 2.06
C ASP A 204 -3.90 -5.75 1.34
N TYR A 205 -3.67 -5.72 0.03
CA TYR A 205 -3.80 -4.50 -0.76
C TYR A 205 -4.09 -4.77 -2.22
N SER A 206 -4.51 -3.74 -2.94
CA SER A 206 -5.00 -3.77 -4.33
C SER A 206 -6.39 -4.39 -4.45
N SER A 207 -6.55 -5.66 -4.18
CA SER A 207 -7.81 -6.41 -3.99
C SER A 207 -8.92 -6.08 -5.01
N PRO A 208 -8.64 -6.17 -6.33
CA PRO A 208 -9.58 -5.76 -7.36
C PRO A 208 -10.75 -6.73 -7.51
N ASN A 209 -11.83 -6.21 -8.09
CA ASN A 209 -12.99 -7.03 -8.46
C ASN A 209 -12.86 -7.55 -9.89
N VAL A 210 -13.17 -8.83 -10.14
CA VAL A 210 -13.24 -9.37 -11.50
C VAL A 210 -14.27 -8.61 -12.34
N ALA A 211 -14.13 -8.66 -13.67
CA ALA A 211 -15.01 -8.02 -14.64
C ALA A 211 -15.18 -6.49 -14.48
N LYS A 212 -14.25 -5.84 -13.82
CA LYS A 212 -14.16 -4.38 -13.77
C LYS A 212 -12.79 -3.92 -14.25
N HIS A 213 -12.77 -2.77 -14.91
CA HIS A 213 -11.51 -2.11 -15.18
C HIS A 213 -10.91 -1.57 -13.90
N LEU A 214 -9.59 -1.67 -13.81
CA LEU A 214 -8.85 -0.96 -12.81
C LEU A 214 -8.98 0.55 -13.07
N HIS A 215 -9.30 1.30 -12.04
CA HIS A 215 -9.43 2.76 -12.09
C HIS A 215 -8.40 3.42 -11.16
N ALA A 216 -8.26 4.73 -11.25
CA ALA A 216 -7.26 5.48 -10.49
C ALA A 216 -7.20 5.12 -8.98
N GLY A 217 -8.34 4.78 -8.34
CA GLY A 217 -8.35 4.31 -6.96
C GLY A 217 -7.53 3.04 -6.71
N HIS A 218 -7.44 2.13 -7.70
CA HIS A 218 -6.60 0.93 -7.58
C HIS A 218 -5.10 1.25 -7.66
N ILE A 219 -4.71 2.35 -8.34
CA ILE A 219 -3.31 2.82 -8.28
C ILE A 219 -2.94 3.10 -6.82
N ARG A 220 -3.78 3.86 -6.10
CA ARG A 220 -3.50 4.25 -4.71
C ARG A 220 -3.34 3.04 -3.81
N SER A 221 -4.34 2.16 -3.80
CA SER A 221 -4.27 0.95 -2.98
C SER A 221 -3.03 0.13 -3.30
N THR A 222 -2.74 -0.07 -4.59
CA THR A 222 -1.60 -0.87 -5.02
C THR A 222 -0.25 -0.24 -4.63
N ILE A 223 -0.08 1.07 -4.82
CA ILE A 223 1.16 1.79 -4.49
C ILE A 223 1.35 1.88 -2.97
N ILE A 224 0.34 2.35 -2.25
CA ILE A 224 0.44 2.54 -0.79
C ILE A 224 0.70 1.19 -0.11
N GLY A 225 -0.06 0.14 -0.48
CA GLY A 225 0.14 -1.20 0.05
C GLY A 225 1.52 -1.77 -0.24
N GLN A 226 2.05 -1.58 -1.45
CA GLN A 226 3.40 -2.01 -1.80
C GLN A 226 4.46 -1.28 -0.97
N VAL A 227 4.33 0.05 -0.78
CA VAL A 227 5.30 0.82 0.01
C VAL A 227 5.22 0.44 1.48
N LEU A 228 4.02 0.25 2.03
CA LEU A 228 3.84 -0.28 3.39
C LEU A 228 4.50 -1.65 3.56
N ALA A 229 4.28 -2.56 2.63
CA ALA A 229 4.92 -3.88 2.65
C ALA A 229 6.45 -3.78 2.62
N ASN A 230 7.00 -2.82 1.86
CA ASN A 230 8.43 -2.56 1.85
C ASN A 230 8.93 -1.99 3.18
N LEU A 231 8.18 -1.06 3.82
CA LEU A 231 8.49 -0.51 5.14
C LEU A 231 8.55 -1.61 6.21
N TYR A 232 7.55 -2.49 6.26
CA TYR A 232 7.55 -3.63 7.17
C TYR A 232 8.72 -4.59 6.90
N THR A 233 9.05 -4.81 5.62
CA THR A 233 10.24 -5.61 5.28
C THR A 233 11.51 -4.95 5.76
N ALA A 234 11.62 -3.63 5.64
CA ALA A 234 12.78 -2.84 6.06
C ALA A 234 13.03 -2.90 7.56
N THR A 235 11.98 -2.93 8.36
CA THR A 235 12.06 -2.97 9.83
C THR A 235 12.21 -4.38 10.40
N GLY A 236 12.35 -5.40 9.55
CA GLY A 236 12.72 -6.76 9.96
C GLY A 236 11.61 -7.79 9.90
N TYR A 237 10.36 -7.42 9.62
CA TYR A 237 9.27 -8.38 9.46
C TYR A 237 9.48 -9.34 8.29
N THR A 238 9.00 -10.56 8.45
CA THR A 238 8.67 -11.44 7.32
C THR A 238 7.34 -10.97 6.75
N THR A 239 7.36 -10.27 5.62
CA THR A 239 6.17 -9.64 5.05
C THR A 239 5.49 -10.55 4.04
N HIS A 240 4.19 -10.76 4.21
CA HIS A 240 3.31 -11.52 3.32
C HIS A 240 2.43 -10.55 2.53
N ARG A 241 2.73 -10.35 1.24
CA ARG A 241 1.99 -9.47 0.33
C ARG A 241 0.81 -10.25 -0.26
N VAL A 242 -0.39 -9.91 0.17
CA VAL A 242 -1.63 -10.60 -0.23
C VAL A 242 -2.43 -9.71 -1.17
N ASN A 243 -2.91 -10.29 -2.27
CA ASN A 243 -3.91 -9.71 -3.15
C ASN A 243 -5.18 -10.55 -3.02
N HIS A 244 -6.17 -10.01 -2.31
CA HIS A 244 -7.46 -10.66 -2.09
C HIS A 244 -8.44 -10.29 -3.20
N ILE A 245 -8.46 -11.08 -4.28
CA ILE A 245 -9.31 -10.81 -5.45
C ILE A 245 -10.75 -11.17 -5.16
N ASN A 246 -11.65 -10.20 -5.40
CA ASN A 246 -13.08 -10.44 -5.28
C ASN A 246 -13.63 -11.08 -6.56
N ASP A 247 -13.83 -12.40 -6.49
CA ASP A 247 -14.42 -13.22 -7.54
C ASP A 247 -15.88 -13.64 -7.21
N ARG A 248 -16.47 -13.12 -6.13
CA ARG A 248 -17.83 -13.43 -5.68
C ARG A 248 -18.64 -12.15 -5.43
N GLY A 249 -19.94 -12.27 -5.31
CA GLY A 249 -20.82 -11.18 -4.91
C GLY A 249 -21.52 -10.49 -6.06
N GLY A 250 -21.22 -9.22 -6.34
CA GLY A 250 -21.98 -8.34 -7.24
C GLY A 250 -21.93 -8.67 -8.74
N PHE A 251 -21.46 -9.85 -9.15
CA PHE A 251 -21.23 -10.25 -10.55
C PHE A 251 -22.11 -11.42 -11.01
N TRP A 252 -23.09 -11.80 -10.23
CA TRP A 252 -24.00 -12.93 -10.48
C TRP A 252 -24.75 -12.87 -11.83
N PHE A 253 -24.85 -11.67 -12.43
CA PHE A 253 -25.48 -11.45 -13.73
C PHE A 253 -24.55 -11.66 -14.93
N LEU A 254 -23.22 -11.74 -14.72
CA LEU A 254 -22.25 -11.77 -15.83
C LEU A 254 -22.38 -13.02 -16.70
N ILE A 255 -22.64 -14.17 -16.11
CA ILE A 255 -22.78 -15.44 -16.84
C ILE A 255 -23.94 -15.35 -17.84
N GLU A 256 -25.10 -14.86 -17.39
CA GLU A 256 -26.27 -14.67 -18.23
C GLU A 256 -26.06 -13.54 -19.23
N GLY A 257 -25.45 -12.42 -18.80
CA GLY A 257 -25.13 -11.32 -19.69
C GLY A 257 -24.17 -11.70 -20.80
N TYR A 258 -23.18 -12.55 -20.52
CA TYR A 258 -22.27 -13.06 -21.54
C TYR A 258 -23.01 -13.95 -22.56
N GLU A 259 -23.84 -14.90 -22.09
CA GLU A 259 -24.60 -15.78 -22.96
C GLU A 259 -25.57 -15.00 -23.88
N ARG A 260 -26.24 -13.95 -23.36
CA ARG A 260 -27.22 -13.16 -24.15
C ARG A 260 -26.56 -12.11 -25.04
N TRP A 261 -25.44 -11.50 -24.61
CA TRP A 261 -24.98 -10.25 -25.20
C TRP A 261 -23.59 -10.30 -25.83
N ALA A 262 -22.80 -11.38 -25.66
CA ALA A 262 -21.46 -11.46 -26.20
C ALA A 262 -21.43 -11.27 -27.74
N ASP A 263 -22.36 -11.91 -28.44
CA ASP A 263 -22.49 -11.80 -29.90
C ASP A 263 -22.96 -10.43 -30.37
N LEU A 264 -23.59 -9.64 -29.51
CA LEU A 264 -23.99 -8.26 -29.79
C LEU A 264 -22.87 -7.24 -29.56
N LEU A 265 -21.87 -7.63 -28.76
CA LEU A 265 -20.74 -6.81 -28.33
C LEU A 265 -19.45 -7.18 -29.07
N THR A 266 -19.54 -7.55 -30.34
CA THR A 266 -18.41 -8.01 -31.18
C THR A 266 -17.32 -6.96 -31.43
N ALA A 267 -17.61 -5.69 -31.16
CA ALA A 267 -16.61 -4.59 -31.25
C ALA A 267 -15.51 -4.69 -30.19
N TYR A 268 -15.70 -5.48 -29.13
CA TYR A 268 -14.74 -5.64 -28.06
C TYR A 268 -13.84 -6.86 -28.32
N GLU A 269 -12.63 -6.63 -28.79
CA GLU A 269 -11.62 -7.69 -29.01
C GLU A 269 -11.07 -8.20 -27.67
N ASN A 270 -10.85 -7.32 -26.70
CA ASN A 270 -10.42 -7.64 -25.36
C ASN A 270 -11.60 -8.21 -24.55
N LYS A 271 -11.41 -9.39 -23.97
CA LYS A 271 -12.46 -10.09 -23.23
C LYS A 271 -12.84 -9.40 -21.91
N ASN A 272 -11.91 -8.71 -21.25
CA ASN A 272 -12.25 -7.96 -20.04
C ASN A 272 -13.04 -6.69 -20.37
N ASP A 273 -12.76 -6.04 -21.50
CA ASP A 273 -13.57 -4.92 -22.02
C ASP A 273 -14.99 -5.36 -22.32
N LEU A 274 -15.15 -6.58 -22.89
CA LEU A 274 -16.47 -7.20 -23.10
C LEU A 274 -17.21 -7.41 -21.78
N LEU A 275 -16.56 -7.97 -20.76
CA LEU A 275 -17.18 -8.16 -19.44
C LEU A 275 -17.58 -6.83 -18.80
N PHE A 276 -16.77 -5.81 -18.96
CA PHE A 276 -17.10 -4.46 -18.47
C PHE A 276 -18.25 -3.82 -19.22
N ALA A 277 -18.36 -4.05 -20.52
CA ALA A 277 -19.53 -3.63 -21.32
C ALA A 277 -20.81 -4.30 -20.83
N ILE A 278 -20.78 -5.62 -20.58
CA ILE A 278 -21.91 -6.36 -19.99
C ILE A 278 -22.28 -5.80 -18.60
N TYR A 279 -21.30 -5.52 -17.75
CA TYR A 279 -21.52 -4.88 -16.46
C TYR A 279 -22.20 -3.52 -16.62
N THR A 280 -21.77 -2.70 -17.55
CA THR A 280 -22.31 -1.37 -17.80
C THR A 280 -23.76 -1.45 -18.30
N MET A 281 -24.07 -2.38 -19.20
CA MET A 281 -25.42 -2.60 -19.70
C MET A 281 -26.36 -3.05 -18.58
N TYR A 282 -25.92 -3.97 -17.72
CA TYR A 282 -26.69 -4.38 -16.54
C TYR A 282 -26.99 -3.18 -15.63
N ARG A 283 -25.97 -2.36 -15.29
CA ARG A 283 -26.14 -1.20 -14.40
C ARG A 283 -27.09 -0.17 -14.99
N GLN A 284 -27.03 0.05 -16.31
CA GLN A 284 -27.95 0.93 -17.01
C GLN A 284 -29.38 0.39 -16.94
N GLY A 285 -29.58 -0.89 -17.22
CA GLY A 285 -30.89 -1.56 -17.11
C GLY A 285 -31.46 -1.47 -15.71
N GLU A 286 -30.64 -1.73 -14.68
CA GLU A 286 -31.03 -1.64 -13.27
C GLU A 286 -31.49 -0.22 -12.87
N LYS A 287 -30.75 0.81 -13.31
CA LYS A 287 -31.08 2.20 -13.07
C LYS A 287 -32.42 2.57 -13.70
N LEU A 288 -32.59 2.23 -14.99
CA LEU A 288 -33.79 2.50 -15.74
C LEU A 288 -35.01 1.73 -15.19
N ALA A 289 -34.85 0.49 -14.78
CA ALA A 289 -35.94 -0.30 -14.19
C ALA A 289 -36.42 0.26 -12.84
N LYS A 290 -35.62 1.05 -12.14
CA LYS A 290 -35.95 1.72 -10.87
C LYS A 290 -36.57 3.10 -11.04
N SER A 291 -36.54 3.70 -12.23
CA SER A 291 -36.96 5.09 -12.47
C SER A 291 -37.67 5.23 -13.84
N GLU A 292 -39.01 5.23 -13.79
CA GLU A 292 -39.80 5.47 -14.99
C GLU A 292 -39.51 6.85 -15.64
N SER A 293 -39.26 7.87 -14.85
CA SER A 293 -38.93 9.20 -15.36
C SER A 293 -37.62 9.23 -16.16
N GLU A 294 -36.61 8.49 -15.71
CA GLU A 294 -35.34 8.35 -16.45
C GLU A 294 -35.55 7.54 -17.72
N PHE A 295 -36.32 6.47 -17.67
CA PHE A 295 -36.66 5.69 -18.85
C PHE A 295 -37.39 6.52 -19.92
N LEU A 296 -38.37 7.32 -19.51
CA LEU A 296 -39.12 8.22 -20.42
C LEU A 296 -38.30 9.39 -20.98
N SER A 297 -37.17 9.69 -20.38
CA SER A 297 -36.23 10.73 -20.85
C SER A 297 -35.28 10.25 -21.95
N LEU A 298 -35.28 8.95 -22.28
CA LEU A 298 -34.38 8.35 -23.27
C LEU A 298 -34.75 8.85 -24.71
N SER A 299 -33.72 9.09 -25.51
CA SER A 299 -33.92 9.37 -26.96
C SER A 299 -34.35 8.09 -27.69
N THR A 300 -34.89 8.26 -28.92
CA THR A 300 -35.27 7.12 -29.76
C THR A 300 -34.09 6.20 -30.05
N GLU A 301 -32.90 6.74 -30.26
CA GLU A 301 -31.67 5.97 -30.50
C GLU A 301 -31.29 5.15 -29.27
N GLN A 302 -31.35 5.75 -28.07
CA GLN A 302 -31.08 5.07 -26.80
C GLN A 302 -32.07 3.96 -26.53
N LEU A 303 -33.36 4.16 -26.83
CA LEU A 303 -34.38 3.12 -26.72
C LEU A 303 -34.14 1.97 -27.71
N GLN A 304 -33.72 2.27 -28.94
CA GLN A 304 -33.39 1.25 -29.94
C GLN A 304 -32.16 0.43 -29.51
N GLU A 305 -31.16 1.09 -28.94
CA GLU A 305 -29.99 0.41 -28.39
C GLU A 305 -30.39 -0.52 -27.23
N LEU A 306 -31.20 -0.02 -26.29
CA LEU A 306 -31.70 -0.81 -25.16
C LEU A 306 -32.47 -2.05 -25.59
N LYS A 307 -33.29 -1.94 -26.65
CA LYS A 307 -34.03 -3.07 -27.23
C LYS A 307 -33.13 -4.16 -27.80
N LYS A 308 -31.95 -3.85 -28.28
CA LYS A 308 -30.98 -4.88 -28.74
C LYS A 308 -30.58 -5.82 -27.63
N PHE A 309 -30.48 -5.33 -26.39
CA PHE A 309 -30.00 -6.10 -25.24
C PHE A 309 -31.16 -6.78 -24.45
N TYR A 310 -32.30 -6.10 -24.30
CA TYR A 310 -33.39 -6.58 -23.46
C TYR A 310 -34.61 -7.11 -24.25
N GLY A 311 -34.52 -7.11 -25.60
CA GLY A 311 -35.61 -7.51 -26.46
C GLY A 311 -36.57 -6.35 -26.80
N ASP A 312 -37.53 -6.60 -27.66
CA ASP A 312 -38.45 -5.57 -28.12
C ASP A 312 -39.53 -5.29 -27.06
N PHE A 313 -39.74 -4.06 -26.69
CA PHE A 313 -40.75 -3.58 -25.73
C PHE A 313 -41.34 -2.26 -26.23
N GLY A 314 -42.67 -2.08 -25.93
CA GLY A 314 -43.42 -0.89 -26.34
C GLY A 314 -43.54 0.18 -25.26
N ASN A 315 -43.33 -0.16 -23.98
CA ASN A 315 -43.50 0.74 -22.84
C ASN A 315 -42.58 0.36 -21.67
N TYR A 316 -42.60 1.19 -20.61
CA TYR A 316 -41.80 1.00 -19.40
C TYR A 316 -42.05 -0.33 -18.68
N GLN A 317 -43.34 -0.72 -18.54
CA GLN A 317 -43.69 -1.93 -17.82
C GLN A 317 -43.17 -3.18 -18.53
N GLU A 318 -43.25 -3.21 -19.87
CA GLU A 318 -42.65 -4.29 -20.66
C GLU A 318 -41.15 -4.35 -20.54
N PHE A 319 -40.47 -3.20 -20.58
CA PHE A 319 -39.01 -3.14 -20.32
C PHE A 319 -38.66 -3.70 -18.93
N VAL A 320 -39.40 -3.29 -17.88
CA VAL A 320 -39.18 -3.81 -16.50
C VAL A 320 -39.42 -5.32 -16.44
N ALA A 321 -40.43 -5.84 -17.18
CA ALA A 321 -40.67 -7.27 -17.25
C ALA A 321 -39.49 -8.02 -17.90
N HIS A 322 -38.94 -7.53 -19.01
CA HIS A 322 -37.77 -8.10 -19.68
C HIS A 322 -36.51 -8.03 -18.80
N PHE A 323 -36.32 -6.89 -18.11
CA PHE A 323 -35.20 -6.74 -17.15
C PHE A 323 -35.34 -7.76 -15.99
N ASN A 324 -36.53 -7.94 -15.44
CA ASN A 324 -36.77 -8.91 -14.36
C ASN A 324 -36.61 -10.37 -14.83
N ASP A 325 -36.93 -10.69 -16.08
CA ASP A 325 -36.63 -11.99 -16.69
C ASP A 325 -35.12 -12.23 -16.73
N PHE A 326 -34.33 -11.23 -17.19
CA PHE A 326 -32.89 -11.29 -17.17
C PHE A 326 -32.34 -11.50 -15.74
N ILE A 327 -32.87 -10.78 -14.74
CA ILE A 327 -32.52 -10.94 -13.32
C ILE A 327 -32.79 -12.35 -12.82
N THR A 328 -33.96 -12.92 -13.15
CA THR A 328 -34.35 -14.26 -12.73
C THR A 328 -33.44 -15.31 -13.34
N ALA A 329 -33.23 -15.29 -14.65
CA ALA A 329 -32.32 -16.20 -15.33
C ALA A 329 -30.86 -16.09 -14.80
N SER A 330 -30.39 -14.87 -14.54
CA SER A 330 -29.08 -14.64 -13.95
C SER A 330 -28.91 -15.27 -12.57
N LYS A 331 -29.92 -15.16 -11.70
CA LYS A 331 -29.93 -15.79 -10.36
C LYS A 331 -29.95 -17.31 -10.43
N GLU A 332 -30.71 -17.87 -11.36
CA GLU A 332 -30.75 -19.31 -11.59
C GLU A 332 -29.38 -19.84 -12.03
N ARG A 333 -28.75 -19.20 -12.99
CA ARG A 333 -27.41 -19.59 -13.46
C ARG A 333 -26.34 -19.43 -12.38
N PHE A 334 -26.40 -18.36 -11.61
CA PHE A 334 -25.51 -18.18 -10.49
C PHE A 334 -25.69 -19.25 -9.40
N SER A 335 -26.92 -19.64 -9.12
CA SER A 335 -27.22 -20.78 -8.22
C SER A 335 -26.63 -22.10 -8.77
N LEU A 336 -26.68 -22.32 -10.10
CA LEU A 336 -26.03 -23.47 -10.73
C LEU A 336 -24.52 -23.42 -10.56
N LEU A 337 -23.90 -22.24 -10.73
CA LEU A 337 -22.46 -22.03 -10.46
C LEU A 337 -22.10 -22.39 -9.01
N GLU A 338 -22.87 -21.90 -8.05
CA GLU A 338 -22.66 -22.19 -6.62
C GLU A 338 -22.80 -23.69 -6.28
N LYS A 339 -23.61 -24.41 -7.03
CA LYS A 339 -23.78 -25.87 -6.94
C LYS A 339 -22.74 -26.65 -7.75
N GLY A 340 -21.77 -25.98 -8.34
CA GLY A 340 -20.69 -26.62 -9.08
C GLY A 340 -21.08 -27.15 -10.48
N ASN A 341 -22.13 -26.58 -11.13
CA ASN A 341 -22.47 -26.99 -12.49
C ASN A 341 -21.28 -26.80 -13.46
N PRO A 342 -20.86 -27.82 -14.21
CA PRO A 342 -19.65 -27.79 -15.02
C PRO A 342 -19.62 -26.67 -16.07
N LYS A 343 -20.76 -26.44 -16.76
CA LYS A 343 -20.85 -25.39 -17.79
C LYS A 343 -20.62 -24.00 -17.18
N GLU A 344 -21.32 -23.71 -16.10
CA GLU A 344 -21.27 -22.40 -15.44
C GLU A 344 -19.90 -22.19 -14.78
N THR A 345 -19.32 -23.23 -14.20
CA THR A 345 -18.01 -23.19 -13.57
C THR A 345 -16.89 -22.91 -14.59
N LEU A 346 -16.91 -23.57 -15.75
CA LEU A 346 -15.91 -23.33 -16.81
C LEU A 346 -16.02 -21.92 -17.36
N LEU A 347 -17.24 -21.45 -17.64
CA LEU A 347 -17.44 -20.08 -18.14
C LEU A 347 -16.98 -19.04 -17.10
N TRP A 348 -17.29 -19.24 -15.83
CA TRP A 348 -16.83 -18.37 -14.75
C TRP A 348 -15.30 -18.33 -14.62
N GLN A 349 -14.65 -19.48 -14.71
CA GLN A 349 -13.20 -19.57 -14.71
C GLN A 349 -12.55 -18.81 -15.86
N ASP A 350 -13.16 -18.88 -17.06
CA ASP A 350 -12.68 -18.10 -18.20
C ASP A 350 -12.83 -16.59 -17.97
N MET A 351 -13.94 -16.12 -17.41
CA MET A 351 -14.17 -14.73 -17.06
C MET A 351 -13.15 -14.22 -16.03
N VAL A 352 -12.90 -15.01 -15.00
CA VAL A 352 -11.85 -14.71 -13.99
C VAL A 352 -10.49 -14.62 -14.66
N LYS A 353 -10.13 -15.56 -15.54
CA LYS A 353 -8.87 -15.58 -16.27
C LYS A 353 -8.69 -14.33 -17.15
N TRP A 354 -9.75 -13.87 -17.84
CA TRP A 354 -9.69 -12.66 -18.66
C TRP A 354 -9.44 -11.41 -17.81
N SER A 355 -10.13 -11.30 -16.68
CA SER A 355 -9.91 -10.19 -15.73
C SER A 355 -8.50 -10.19 -15.14
N LEU A 356 -7.98 -11.39 -14.83
CA LEU A 356 -6.61 -11.52 -14.32
C LEU A 356 -5.56 -11.09 -15.32
N ALA A 357 -5.72 -11.42 -16.60
CA ALA A 357 -4.76 -10.99 -17.62
C ALA A 357 -4.64 -9.45 -17.65
N ASP A 358 -5.77 -8.74 -17.47
CA ASP A 358 -5.80 -7.29 -17.38
C ASP A 358 -5.12 -6.75 -16.11
N PHE A 359 -5.31 -7.44 -14.96
CA PHE A 359 -4.67 -7.07 -13.70
C PHE A 359 -3.15 -7.30 -13.72
N TRP A 360 -2.70 -8.41 -14.31
CA TRP A 360 -1.26 -8.70 -14.46
C TRP A 360 -0.57 -7.65 -15.31
N GLU A 361 -1.17 -7.24 -16.43
CA GLU A 361 -0.63 -6.17 -17.27
C GLU A 361 -0.44 -4.87 -16.47
N PHE A 362 -1.41 -4.52 -15.62
CA PHE A 362 -1.29 -3.35 -14.74
C PHE A 362 -0.17 -3.50 -13.70
N TYR A 363 -0.08 -4.67 -13.03
CA TYR A 363 0.97 -4.90 -12.05
C TYR A 363 2.36 -4.94 -12.69
N ASP A 364 2.49 -5.49 -13.90
CA ASP A 364 3.73 -5.50 -14.67
C ASP A 364 4.15 -4.08 -15.10
N LEU A 365 3.20 -3.20 -15.42
CA LEU A 365 3.49 -1.79 -15.69
C LEU A 365 4.13 -1.10 -14.49
N LEU A 366 3.69 -1.41 -13.28
CA LEU A 366 4.20 -0.85 -12.01
C LEU A 366 5.38 -1.67 -11.43
N ASP A 367 5.72 -2.83 -12.00
CA ASP A 367 6.70 -3.79 -11.47
C ASP A 367 6.32 -4.30 -10.06
N ILE A 368 5.02 -4.43 -9.78
CA ILE A 368 4.49 -4.86 -8.48
C ILE A 368 4.10 -6.34 -8.52
N HIS A 369 4.51 -7.08 -7.50
CA HIS A 369 4.24 -8.52 -7.39
C HIS A 369 3.76 -8.85 -5.98
N HIS A 370 2.67 -9.61 -5.90
CA HIS A 370 2.17 -10.14 -4.64
C HIS A 370 2.76 -11.54 -4.39
N ASP A 371 3.03 -11.86 -3.14
CA ASP A 371 3.48 -13.20 -2.74
C ASP A 371 2.35 -14.21 -2.87
N TYR A 372 1.12 -13.76 -2.59
CA TYR A 372 -0.10 -14.57 -2.61
C TYR A 372 -1.21 -13.84 -3.36
N VAL A 373 -1.89 -14.58 -4.24
CA VAL A 373 -3.12 -14.14 -4.90
C VAL A 373 -4.20 -15.13 -4.49
N LEU A 374 -5.11 -14.68 -3.65
CA LEU A 374 -6.14 -15.51 -3.04
C LEU A 374 -7.52 -14.94 -3.38
N TRP A 375 -8.46 -15.84 -3.64
CA TRP A 375 -9.80 -15.48 -4.08
C TRP A 375 -10.74 -15.36 -2.90
N GLU A 376 -11.75 -14.52 -3.00
CA GLU A 376 -12.83 -14.50 -2.03
C GLU A 376 -13.51 -15.87 -1.93
N SER A 377 -13.69 -16.57 -3.05
CA SER A 377 -14.23 -17.93 -3.09
C SER A 377 -13.37 -18.97 -2.39
N PHE A 378 -12.05 -18.76 -2.30
CA PHE A 378 -11.13 -19.62 -1.55
C PHE A 378 -11.49 -19.69 -0.07
N TYR A 379 -11.97 -18.59 0.50
CA TYR A 379 -12.33 -18.49 1.91
C TYR A 379 -13.77 -18.87 2.22
N ALA A 380 -14.62 -19.06 1.20
CA ALA A 380 -16.07 -19.20 1.37
C ALA A 380 -16.46 -20.41 2.25
N GLU A 381 -15.88 -21.58 1.98
CA GLU A 381 -16.14 -22.79 2.76
C GLU A 381 -15.55 -22.69 4.18
N MET A 382 -14.34 -22.17 4.30
CA MET A 382 -13.69 -21.96 5.61
C MET A 382 -14.48 -20.99 6.48
N GLY A 383 -14.96 -19.89 5.88
CA GLY A 383 -15.79 -18.91 6.57
C GLY A 383 -17.14 -19.49 7.00
N LEU A 384 -17.79 -20.27 6.12
CA LEU A 384 -19.05 -20.92 6.46
C LEU A 384 -18.89 -21.91 7.62
N ASN A 385 -17.88 -22.79 7.56
CA ASN A 385 -17.58 -23.76 8.60
C ASN A 385 -17.24 -23.06 9.93
N LEU A 386 -16.48 -21.98 9.88
CA LEU A 386 -16.19 -21.15 11.05
C LEU A 386 -17.47 -20.59 11.67
N VAL A 387 -18.31 -19.92 10.87
CA VAL A 387 -19.55 -19.29 11.35
C VAL A 387 -20.54 -20.33 11.91
N MET A 388 -20.63 -21.51 11.28
CA MET A 388 -21.47 -22.60 11.81
C MET A 388 -20.96 -23.15 13.14
N SER A 389 -19.63 -23.30 13.29
CA SER A 389 -19.03 -23.68 14.58
C SER A 389 -19.29 -22.61 15.67
N LEU A 390 -19.23 -21.33 15.31
CA LEU A 390 -19.54 -20.22 16.24
C LEU A 390 -21.02 -20.15 16.60
N TYR A 391 -21.90 -20.60 15.70
CA TYR A 391 -23.33 -20.75 16.00
C TYR A 391 -23.56 -21.85 17.04
N GLU A 392 -22.88 -22.98 16.93
CA GLU A 392 -22.92 -24.05 17.94
C GLU A 392 -22.39 -23.59 19.32
N GLN A 393 -21.42 -22.65 19.33
CA GLN A 393 -20.83 -22.05 20.53
C GLN A 393 -21.62 -20.84 21.07
N TRP A 394 -22.78 -20.50 20.50
CA TRP A 394 -23.63 -19.36 20.88
C TRP A 394 -22.97 -17.98 20.72
N ILE A 395 -21.89 -17.88 19.97
CA ILE A 395 -21.23 -16.61 19.61
C ILE A 395 -21.99 -15.98 18.45
N VAL A 396 -22.33 -16.78 17.43
CA VAL A 396 -23.27 -16.38 16.36
C VAL A 396 -24.69 -16.76 16.77
N LYS A 397 -25.64 -15.88 16.55
CA LYS A 397 -27.04 -16.07 16.90
C LYS A 397 -27.97 -15.77 15.74
N LEU A 398 -29.14 -16.42 15.71
CA LEU A 398 -30.22 -16.02 14.83
C LEU A 398 -30.86 -14.73 15.35
N TYR A 399 -30.87 -13.68 14.55
CA TYR A 399 -31.52 -12.41 14.87
C TYR A 399 -33.03 -12.53 14.64
N SER A 400 -33.72 -13.07 15.63
CA SER A 400 -35.17 -13.34 15.54
C SER A 400 -36.01 -12.06 15.69
N GLU A 401 -37.28 -12.13 15.24
CA GLU A 401 -38.26 -11.04 15.46
C GLU A 401 -38.37 -10.65 16.95
N GLN A 402 -38.30 -11.63 17.86
CA GLN A 402 -38.35 -11.37 19.31
C GLN A 402 -37.16 -10.53 19.78
N VAL A 403 -35.95 -10.83 19.32
CA VAL A 403 -34.76 -10.04 19.63
C VAL A 403 -34.86 -8.65 19.00
N ALA A 404 -35.29 -8.57 17.75
CA ALA A 404 -35.50 -7.28 17.08
C ALA A 404 -36.50 -6.37 17.82
N GLN A 405 -37.60 -6.93 18.32
CA GLN A 405 -38.58 -6.18 19.13
C GLN A 405 -37.97 -5.66 20.44
N GLN A 406 -37.10 -6.44 21.09
CA GLN A 406 -36.41 -6.01 22.30
C GLN A 406 -35.43 -4.85 21.99
N ASP A 407 -34.68 -4.94 20.90
CA ASP A 407 -33.78 -3.88 20.45
C ASP A 407 -34.53 -2.61 20.09
N ILE A 408 -35.69 -2.74 19.39
CA ILE A 408 -36.56 -1.60 19.06
C ILE A 408 -37.04 -0.90 20.35
N ALA A 409 -37.54 -1.67 21.34
CA ALA A 409 -38.04 -1.11 22.58
C ALA A 409 -36.92 -0.37 23.36
N GLN A 410 -35.70 -0.86 23.36
CA GLN A 410 -34.56 -0.19 23.99
C GLN A 410 -34.17 1.07 23.21
N LEU A 411 -34.20 1.01 21.88
CA LEU A 411 -33.90 2.15 21.03
C LEU A 411 -34.94 3.27 21.16
N GLU A 412 -36.23 2.90 21.24
CA GLU A 412 -37.34 3.85 21.54
C GLU A 412 -37.15 4.54 22.87
N LYS A 413 -36.69 3.80 23.89
CA LYS A 413 -36.37 4.39 25.20
C LYS A 413 -35.20 5.35 25.11
N ALA A 414 -34.08 4.96 24.42
CA ALA A 414 -32.94 5.86 24.25
C ALA A 414 -33.30 7.11 23.44
N PHE A 415 -34.20 7.00 22.49
CA PHE A 415 -34.75 8.15 21.76
C PHE A 415 -35.63 9.05 22.62
N ALA A 416 -36.52 8.49 23.43
CA ALA A 416 -37.35 9.22 24.37
C ALA A 416 -36.51 9.95 25.43
N ASP A 417 -35.40 9.37 25.88
CA ASP A 417 -34.46 9.94 26.82
C ASP A 417 -33.51 10.96 26.15
N TRP A 418 -33.72 11.35 24.90
CA TRP A 418 -32.87 12.27 24.09
C TRP A 418 -31.41 11.86 23.98
N ALA A 419 -31.14 10.58 24.17
CA ALA A 419 -29.77 10.03 24.05
C ALA A 419 -29.30 9.89 22.60
N ILE A 420 -30.22 9.85 21.63
CA ILE A 420 -29.95 9.74 20.20
C ILE A 420 -30.81 10.70 19.37
N THR A 421 -30.34 11.08 18.20
CA THR A 421 -31.07 11.98 17.27
C THR A 421 -32.04 11.20 16.38
N ASP A 422 -33.05 11.88 15.78
CA ASP A 422 -34.03 11.33 14.85
C ASP A 422 -33.33 10.52 13.74
N LYS A 423 -32.28 11.08 13.16
CA LYS A 423 -31.52 10.45 12.07
C LYS A 423 -30.87 9.12 12.50
N ILE A 424 -30.31 9.06 13.71
CA ILE A 424 -29.71 7.83 14.26
C ILE A 424 -30.81 6.81 14.55
N TYR A 425 -31.94 7.25 15.12
CA TYR A 425 -33.06 6.39 15.40
C TYR A 425 -33.64 5.72 14.13
N GLU A 426 -33.94 6.52 13.09
CA GLU A 426 -34.48 6.01 11.82
C GLU A 426 -33.52 5.03 11.13
N ALA A 427 -32.22 5.34 11.11
CA ALA A 427 -31.19 4.47 10.56
C ALA A 427 -31.13 3.12 11.29
N ALA A 428 -31.08 3.15 12.63
CA ALA A 428 -31.03 1.95 13.46
C ALA A 428 -32.29 1.07 13.33
N ILE A 429 -33.48 1.68 13.27
CA ILE A 429 -34.74 0.95 13.02
C ILE A 429 -34.70 0.25 11.64
N SER A 430 -34.21 0.94 10.61
CA SER A 430 -34.08 0.36 9.28
C SER A 430 -33.13 -0.85 9.26
N GLU A 431 -32.00 -0.76 9.96
CA GLU A 431 -31.03 -1.86 10.09
C GLU A 431 -31.62 -3.04 10.87
N ILE A 432 -32.25 -2.80 12.00
CA ILE A 432 -32.92 -3.82 12.79
C ILE A 432 -33.92 -4.63 11.93
N LYS A 433 -34.80 -3.92 11.19
CA LYS A 433 -35.78 -4.56 10.33
C LYS A 433 -35.17 -5.35 9.17
N ARG A 434 -34.09 -4.85 8.61
CA ARG A 434 -33.36 -5.52 7.50
C ARG A 434 -32.73 -6.83 7.95
N ASP A 435 -32.20 -6.86 9.17
CA ASP A 435 -31.38 -7.96 9.67
C ASP A 435 -32.20 -9.10 10.31
N ILE A 436 -33.52 -8.95 10.45
CA ILE A 436 -34.40 -10.00 10.96
C ILE A 436 -34.28 -11.28 10.13
N GLY A 437 -34.04 -12.38 10.82
CA GLY A 437 -33.83 -13.70 10.22
C GLY A 437 -32.38 -14.00 9.84
N ALA A 438 -31.48 -13.01 9.84
CA ALA A 438 -30.06 -13.19 9.58
C ALA A 438 -29.33 -13.81 10.80
N TYR A 439 -28.13 -14.35 10.55
CA TYR A 439 -27.23 -14.81 11.61
C TYR A 439 -26.21 -13.72 11.90
N VAL A 440 -26.07 -13.36 13.17
CA VAL A 440 -25.28 -12.19 13.60
C VAL A 440 -24.30 -12.52 14.71
N ILE A 441 -23.22 -11.75 14.78
CA ILE A 441 -22.38 -11.60 15.97
C ILE A 441 -22.77 -10.26 16.61
N ASP A 442 -23.29 -10.31 17.83
CA ASP A 442 -23.67 -9.11 18.56
C ASP A 442 -22.47 -8.45 19.24
N PHE A 443 -22.45 -7.13 19.23
CA PHE A 443 -21.55 -6.30 20.00
C PHE A 443 -22.32 -5.51 21.10
N TRP A 444 -21.71 -4.50 21.64
CA TRP A 444 -22.38 -3.60 22.60
C TRP A 444 -23.15 -2.49 21.86
N ASN A 445 -24.16 -1.91 22.49
CA ASN A 445 -24.91 -0.75 21.96
C ASN A 445 -25.63 -0.98 20.62
N PHE A 446 -26.32 -2.10 20.46
CA PHE A 446 -27.05 -2.49 19.23
C PHE A 446 -26.20 -2.70 17.99
N GLU A 447 -24.89 -2.62 18.10
CA GLU A 447 -24.00 -2.96 16.99
C GLU A 447 -23.94 -4.47 16.79
N ARG A 448 -23.99 -4.89 15.54
CA ARG A 448 -23.86 -6.29 15.14
C ARG A 448 -23.21 -6.45 13.79
N LEU A 449 -22.57 -7.58 13.58
CA LEU A 449 -22.08 -8.00 12.28
C LEU A 449 -22.97 -9.12 11.76
N VAL A 450 -23.68 -8.88 10.67
CA VAL A 450 -24.38 -9.96 9.94
C VAL A 450 -23.30 -10.85 9.33
N VAL A 451 -23.37 -12.16 9.55
CA VAL A 451 -22.39 -13.14 9.07
C VAL A 451 -22.96 -14.17 8.12
N LEU A 452 -24.30 -14.43 8.15
CA LEU A 452 -25.02 -15.22 7.15
C LEU A 452 -26.40 -14.63 6.91
N LYS A 453 -26.95 -14.84 5.72
CA LYS A 453 -28.34 -14.53 5.42
C LYS A 453 -29.28 -15.54 6.10
N TRP A 454 -30.58 -15.26 6.01
CA TRP A 454 -31.66 -16.12 6.54
C TRP A 454 -31.65 -17.56 5.96
N ASP A 455 -31.20 -17.72 4.72
CA ASP A 455 -31.08 -19.00 4.02
C ASP A 455 -29.73 -19.70 4.28
N LYS A 456 -28.91 -19.17 5.23
CA LYS A 456 -27.56 -19.59 5.57
C LYS A 456 -26.53 -19.39 4.45
N SER A 457 -26.86 -18.62 3.42
CA SER A 457 -25.86 -18.28 2.39
C SER A 457 -24.81 -17.30 2.92
N SER A 458 -23.57 -17.50 2.46
CA SER A 458 -22.42 -16.66 2.86
C SER A 458 -22.54 -15.25 2.29
N ILE A 459 -22.02 -14.29 3.05
CA ILE A 459 -21.88 -12.90 2.64
C ILE A 459 -20.39 -12.47 2.74
N TYR A 460 -20.09 -11.22 2.46
CA TYR A 460 -18.70 -10.70 2.59
C TYR A 460 -18.11 -11.00 3.97
N ALA A 461 -18.80 -10.65 5.04
CA ALA A 461 -18.31 -10.86 6.41
C ALA A 461 -18.00 -12.34 6.71
N THR A 462 -18.77 -13.29 6.14
CA THR A 462 -18.49 -14.73 6.29
C THR A 462 -17.10 -15.08 5.72
N ARG A 463 -16.84 -14.60 4.50
CA ARG A 463 -15.60 -14.88 3.77
C ARG A 463 -14.41 -14.17 4.38
N ASP A 464 -14.60 -12.92 4.84
CA ASP A 464 -13.57 -12.15 5.52
C ASP A 464 -13.17 -12.74 6.87
N LEU A 465 -14.14 -13.29 7.64
CA LEU A 465 -13.83 -14.06 8.86
C LEU A 465 -13.04 -15.33 8.52
N GLY A 466 -13.38 -16.00 7.42
CA GLY A 466 -12.60 -17.13 6.90
C GLY A 466 -11.18 -16.71 6.52
N ALA A 467 -11.02 -15.54 5.89
CA ALA A 467 -9.73 -14.99 5.52
C ALA A 467 -8.88 -14.61 6.75
N ILE A 468 -9.48 -14.00 7.77
CA ILE A 468 -8.81 -13.70 9.05
C ILE A 468 -8.30 -15.00 9.68
N LYS A 469 -9.19 -15.99 9.85
CA LYS A 469 -8.81 -17.29 10.42
C LYS A 469 -7.66 -17.92 9.66
N TYR A 470 -7.76 -17.98 8.33
CA TYR A 470 -6.72 -18.53 7.48
C TYR A 470 -5.37 -17.83 7.66
N ARG A 471 -5.37 -16.49 7.66
CA ARG A 471 -4.16 -15.68 7.81
C ARG A 471 -3.49 -15.91 9.16
N VAL A 472 -4.28 -15.92 10.24
CA VAL A 472 -3.77 -16.14 11.59
C VAL A 472 -3.17 -17.54 11.75
N GLU A 473 -3.85 -18.57 11.25
CA GLU A 473 -3.40 -19.97 11.38
C GLU A 473 -2.18 -20.29 10.50
N ASN A 474 -2.07 -19.70 9.32
CA ASN A 474 -1.02 -20.06 8.37
C ASN A 474 0.19 -19.12 8.38
N TYR A 475 -0.01 -17.81 8.65
CA TYR A 475 1.09 -16.85 8.68
C TYR A 475 1.57 -16.57 10.11
N THR A 476 0.75 -16.82 11.14
CA THR A 476 1.03 -16.47 12.54
C THR A 476 1.49 -15.02 12.71
N PRO A 477 0.78 -14.04 12.13
CA PRO A 477 1.26 -12.67 12.02
C PRO A 477 1.13 -11.94 13.36
N LYS A 478 2.07 -10.99 13.61
CA LYS A 478 1.91 -9.99 14.67
C LYS A 478 0.96 -8.87 14.24
N LYS A 479 0.95 -8.53 12.95
CA LYS A 479 0.09 -7.49 12.37
C LYS A 479 -0.60 -8.00 11.11
N VAL A 480 -1.84 -7.57 10.89
CA VAL A 480 -2.55 -7.73 9.62
C VAL A 480 -3.05 -6.35 9.18
N ILE A 481 -2.53 -5.88 8.08
CA ILE A 481 -2.81 -4.57 7.50
C ILE A 481 -3.77 -4.75 6.34
N TYR A 482 -4.90 -4.05 6.39
CA TYR A 482 -5.86 -3.96 5.28
C TYR A 482 -5.78 -2.56 4.68
N GLU A 483 -5.14 -2.45 3.51
CA GLU A 483 -5.06 -1.21 2.76
C GLU A 483 -6.21 -1.15 1.75
N VAL A 484 -7.23 -0.35 2.04
CA VAL A 484 -8.51 -0.31 1.31
C VAL A 484 -9.09 1.11 1.24
N GLY A 485 -10.16 1.31 0.47
CA GLY A 485 -10.86 2.59 0.41
C GLY A 485 -11.57 2.95 1.73
N GLN A 486 -11.62 4.22 2.05
CA GLN A 486 -12.23 4.74 3.30
C GLN A 486 -13.69 4.27 3.50
N GLU A 487 -14.43 4.05 2.43
CA GLU A 487 -15.83 3.59 2.48
C GLU A 487 -16.05 2.23 3.13
N GLN A 488 -14.99 1.47 3.41
CA GLN A 488 -15.04 0.15 4.03
C GLN A 488 -14.75 0.17 5.54
N GLU A 489 -14.56 1.35 6.14
CA GLU A 489 -14.16 1.51 7.54
C GLU A 489 -15.10 0.78 8.51
N ASP A 490 -16.40 1.01 8.42
CA ASP A 490 -17.39 0.38 9.32
C ASP A 490 -17.37 -1.16 9.23
N HIS A 491 -17.21 -1.67 8.02
CA HIS A 491 -17.11 -3.11 7.79
C HIS A 491 -15.90 -3.71 8.50
N PHE A 492 -14.70 -3.15 8.29
CA PHE A 492 -13.48 -3.67 8.90
C PHE A 492 -13.45 -3.47 10.41
N MET A 493 -13.97 -2.34 10.94
CA MET A 493 -14.08 -2.16 12.39
C MET A 493 -14.95 -3.23 13.04
N ASN A 494 -16.08 -3.58 12.43
CA ASN A 494 -16.95 -4.64 12.92
C ASN A 494 -16.32 -6.05 12.73
N LEU A 495 -15.58 -6.24 11.66
CA LEU A 495 -14.83 -7.47 11.41
C LEU A 495 -13.74 -7.69 12.49
N PHE A 496 -13.01 -6.63 12.87
CA PHE A 496 -12.00 -6.70 13.93
C PHE A 496 -12.62 -6.93 15.31
N LYS A 497 -13.79 -6.33 15.60
CA LYS A 497 -14.56 -6.65 16.82
C LYS A 497 -14.96 -8.12 16.84
N ALA A 498 -15.38 -8.68 15.69
CA ALA A 498 -15.69 -10.09 15.58
C ALA A 498 -14.44 -10.97 15.80
N ALA A 499 -13.31 -10.64 15.21
CA ALA A 499 -12.05 -11.36 15.41
C ALA A 499 -11.66 -11.44 16.91
N ARG A 500 -11.83 -10.35 17.67
CA ARG A 500 -11.63 -10.36 19.14
C ARG A 500 -12.55 -11.34 19.86
N LYS A 501 -13.80 -11.47 19.42
CA LYS A 501 -14.73 -12.49 19.95
C LYS A 501 -14.33 -13.93 19.60
N LEU A 502 -13.46 -14.11 18.62
CA LEU A 502 -12.84 -15.39 18.26
C LEU A 502 -11.55 -15.67 19.04
N TRP A 503 -11.27 -14.88 20.08
CA TRP A 503 -10.07 -14.99 20.93
C TRP A 503 -8.76 -14.74 20.16
N ILE A 504 -8.82 -13.95 19.09
CA ILE A 504 -7.66 -13.50 18.33
C ILE A 504 -7.21 -12.14 18.89
N ASP A 505 -6.61 -12.17 20.09
CA ASP A 505 -6.23 -10.94 20.81
C ASP A 505 -4.76 -10.54 20.56
N ASP A 506 -3.91 -11.48 20.15
CA ASP A 506 -2.47 -11.28 19.98
C ASP A 506 -2.07 -10.70 18.62
N VAL A 507 -3.03 -10.43 17.74
CA VAL A 507 -2.82 -9.89 16.39
C VAL A 507 -3.28 -8.44 16.34
N ASP A 508 -2.40 -7.54 15.89
CA ASP A 508 -2.72 -6.14 15.62
C ASP A 508 -3.37 -6.01 14.24
N PHE A 509 -4.71 -5.89 14.21
CA PHE A 509 -5.47 -5.64 12.97
C PHE A 509 -5.54 -4.14 12.72
N ARG A 510 -5.03 -3.70 11.58
CA ARG A 510 -5.01 -2.30 11.17
C ARG A 510 -5.82 -2.06 9.92
N PHE A 511 -6.70 -1.08 9.99
CA PHE A 511 -7.40 -0.51 8.84
C PHE A 511 -6.63 0.71 8.37
N VAL A 512 -5.92 0.56 7.25
CA VAL A 512 -5.17 1.64 6.62
C VAL A 512 -5.92 2.04 5.37
N TYR A 513 -6.50 3.23 5.38
CA TYR A 513 -7.30 3.70 4.27
C TYR A 513 -6.66 4.84 3.50
N HIS A 514 -7.05 4.93 2.23
CA HIS A 514 -6.67 6.03 1.36
C HIS A 514 -7.87 6.87 0.94
N GLY A 515 -7.64 8.18 0.74
CA GLY A 515 -8.60 9.10 0.13
C GLY A 515 -8.74 8.85 -1.38
N PHE A 516 -9.71 9.51 -2.02
CA PHE A 516 -10.01 9.32 -3.44
C PHE A 516 -9.10 10.12 -4.36
N TYR A 517 -9.00 9.67 -5.62
CA TYR A 517 -8.65 10.57 -6.70
C TYR A 517 -9.82 11.48 -7.03
N VAL A 518 -9.55 12.78 -7.12
CA VAL A 518 -10.53 13.80 -7.46
C VAL A 518 -10.07 14.60 -8.68
N ASP A 519 -11.01 15.03 -9.48
CA ASP A 519 -10.70 15.92 -10.59
C ASP A 519 -10.18 17.28 -10.07
N SER A 520 -9.09 17.76 -10.64
CA SER A 520 -8.39 18.96 -10.17
C SER A 520 -9.24 20.23 -10.21
N VAL A 521 -10.22 20.29 -11.11
CA VAL A 521 -11.12 21.45 -11.33
C VAL A 521 -12.41 21.29 -10.55
N SER A 522 -13.17 20.23 -10.84
CA SER A 522 -14.50 20.02 -10.26
C SER A 522 -14.48 19.51 -8.82
N LYS A 523 -13.32 19.02 -8.33
CA LYS A 523 -13.15 18.37 -7.02
C LYS A 523 -14.03 17.14 -6.78
N LYS A 524 -14.70 16.63 -7.83
CA LYS A 524 -15.50 15.42 -7.75
C LYS A 524 -14.60 14.18 -7.83
N LYS A 525 -15.03 13.10 -7.17
CA LYS A 525 -14.38 11.79 -7.28
C LYS A 525 -14.30 11.38 -8.74
N LEU A 526 -13.12 11.00 -9.21
CA LEU A 526 -12.94 10.44 -10.54
C LEU A 526 -13.65 9.10 -10.62
N SER A 527 -14.48 8.94 -11.63
CA SER A 527 -15.22 7.70 -11.89
C SER A 527 -14.56 6.90 -13.00
N SER A 528 -14.87 5.61 -13.10
CA SER A 528 -14.38 4.75 -14.19
C SER A 528 -14.76 5.23 -15.62
N ARG A 529 -15.58 6.27 -15.74
CA ARG A 529 -16.02 6.86 -17.02
C ARG A 529 -15.17 8.05 -17.49
N ASP A 530 -14.35 8.62 -16.59
CA ASP A 530 -13.50 9.76 -16.90
C ASP A 530 -12.23 9.28 -17.62
N GLY A 531 -11.72 10.01 -18.61
CA GLY A 531 -10.61 9.58 -19.48
C GLY A 531 -9.33 9.20 -18.72
N ALA A 532 -8.96 9.99 -17.69
CA ALA A 532 -7.82 9.70 -16.81
C ALA A 532 -8.11 8.60 -15.77
N SER A 533 -9.31 8.02 -15.74
CA SER A 533 -9.66 6.94 -14.83
C SER A 533 -9.18 5.58 -15.30
N ASN A 534 -8.89 5.41 -16.60
CA ASN A 534 -8.27 4.19 -17.10
C ASN A 534 -6.78 4.20 -16.76
N VAL A 535 -6.43 3.39 -15.78
CA VAL A 535 -5.09 3.32 -15.19
C VAL A 535 -4.00 3.00 -16.20
N LYS A 536 -4.23 2.01 -17.04
CA LYS A 536 -3.23 1.58 -18.03
C LYS A 536 -2.98 2.68 -19.05
N LYS A 537 -4.04 3.32 -19.52
CA LYS A 537 -3.94 4.45 -20.43
C LYS A 537 -3.19 5.62 -19.80
N LEU A 538 -3.48 5.96 -18.53
CA LEU A 538 -2.80 7.02 -17.82
C LEU A 538 -1.29 6.77 -17.71
N ILE A 539 -0.89 5.55 -17.33
CA ILE A 539 0.54 5.18 -17.21
C ILE A 539 1.21 5.21 -18.59
N THR A 540 0.57 4.66 -19.62
CA THR A 540 1.13 4.61 -20.99
C THR A 540 1.32 6.01 -21.56
N GLU A 541 0.34 6.90 -21.39
CA GLU A 541 0.41 8.29 -21.84
C GLU A 541 1.47 9.09 -21.06
N ALA A 542 1.63 8.81 -19.76
CA ALA A 542 2.70 9.41 -18.96
C ALA A 542 4.08 8.96 -19.48
N ILE A 543 4.25 7.70 -19.84
CA ILE A 543 5.51 7.22 -20.45
C ILE A 543 5.76 7.92 -21.77
N ALA A 544 4.76 7.99 -22.67
CA ALA A 544 4.87 8.68 -23.96
C ALA A 544 5.16 10.18 -23.81
N TYR A 545 4.60 10.84 -22.78
CA TYR A 545 4.89 12.22 -22.45
C TYR A 545 6.38 12.45 -22.16
N PHE A 546 6.97 11.59 -21.34
CA PHE A 546 8.40 11.68 -21.04
C PHE A 546 9.28 11.22 -22.20
N GLU A 547 8.87 10.23 -23.03
CA GLU A 547 9.61 9.85 -24.25
C GLU A 547 9.74 11.04 -25.19
N LYS A 548 8.64 11.75 -25.46
CA LYS A 548 8.63 12.94 -26.30
C LYS A 548 9.55 14.05 -25.78
N LYS A 549 9.63 14.21 -24.45
CA LYS A 549 10.50 15.22 -23.83
C LYS A 549 11.99 14.98 -24.09
N TYR A 550 12.40 13.74 -24.27
CA TYR A 550 13.78 13.33 -24.52
C TYR A 550 14.08 13.01 -25.98
N GLU A 551 13.11 13.20 -26.90
CA GLU A 551 13.25 12.84 -28.32
C GLU A 551 14.46 13.52 -28.98
N ASP A 552 14.73 14.79 -28.64
CA ASP A 552 15.87 15.58 -29.17
C ASP A 552 17.16 15.44 -28.34
N SER A 553 17.19 14.52 -27.36
CA SER A 553 18.37 14.32 -26.52
C SER A 553 19.44 13.48 -27.23
N GLN A 554 20.65 13.41 -26.63
CA GLN A 554 21.76 12.60 -27.15
C GLN A 554 21.66 11.10 -26.72
N PHE A 555 20.55 10.69 -26.14
CA PHE A 555 20.33 9.32 -25.69
C PHE A 555 19.90 8.41 -26.85
N SER A 556 20.26 7.13 -26.77
CA SER A 556 19.73 6.13 -27.69
C SER A 556 18.22 5.90 -27.46
N PRO A 557 17.47 5.39 -28.45
CA PRO A 557 16.04 5.13 -28.29
C PRO A 557 15.70 4.20 -27.10
N ASP A 558 16.53 3.23 -26.81
CA ASP A 558 16.32 2.32 -25.67
C ASP A 558 16.60 3.00 -24.33
N GLU A 559 17.58 3.91 -24.28
CA GLU A 559 17.81 4.75 -23.11
C GLU A 559 16.65 5.71 -22.87
N ILE A 560 16.12 6.34 -23.92
CA ILE A 560 14.95 7.24 -23.83
C ILE A 560 13.76 6.49 -23.23
N LYS A 561 13.44 5.29 -23.75
CA LYS A 561 12.35 4.47 -23.22
C LYS A 561 12.57 4.11 -21.75
N SER A 562 13.80 3.72 -21.39
CA SER A 562 14.14 3.38 -19.99
C SER A 562 14.02 4.58 -19.05
N ILE A 563 14.52 5.75 -19.44
CA ILE A 563 14.43 7.00 -18.67
C ILE A 563 12.98 7.42 -18.54
N ALA A 564 12.24 7.49 -19.65
CA ALA A 564 10.85 7.89 -19.68
C ALA A 564 9.96 7.01 -18.79
N ARG A 565 10.12 5.68 -18.86
CA ARG A 565 9.40 4.76 -17.99
C ARG A 565 9.70 4.99 -16.51
N LYS A 566 10.96 5.15 -16.13
CA LYS A 566 11.35 5.40 -14.74
C LYS A 566 10.81 6.73 -14.22
N LEU A 567 10.87 7.80 -15.03
CA LEU A 567 10.35 9.11 -14.68
C LEU A 567 8.82 9.11 -14.57
N ALA A 568 8.12 8.50 -15.51
CA ALA A 568 6.65 8.44 -15.52
C ALA A 568 6.14 7.69 -14.29
N ILE A 569 6.59 6.45 -14.09
CA ILE A 569 6.14 5.61 -12.97
C ILE A 569 6.56 6.22 -11.64
N GLY A 570 7.81 6.67 -11.52
CA GLY A 570 8.29 7.31 -10.30
C GLY A 570 7.52 8.59 -9.96
N SER A 571 7.19 9.41 -10.95
CA SER A 571 6.39 10.64 -10.73
C SER A 571 4.96 10.34 -10.33
N ILE A 572 4.32 9.31 -10.90
CA ILE A 572 2.99 8.85 -10.49
C ILE A 572 3.01 8.38 -9.03
N ILE A 573 3.96 7.51 -8.68
CA ILE A 573 4.10 6.99 -7.31
C ILE A 573 4.33 8.13 -6.32
N LEU A 574 5.30 9.01 -6.59
CA LEU A 574 5.62 10.14 -5.71
C LEU A 574 4.47 11.13 -5.58
N ASN A 575 3.72 11.38 -6.66
CA ASN A 575 2.53 12.24 -6.58
C ASN A 575 1.47 11.66 -5.65
N ASP A 576 1.37 10.33 -5.57
CA ASP A 576 0.40 9.66 -4.71
C ASP A 576 0.80 9.65 -3.24
N ILE A 577 2.08 9.32 -2.94
CA ILE A 577 2.56 9.13 -1.57
C ILE A 577 3.23 10.38 -0.95
N LYS A 578 3.34 11.52 -1.67
CA LYS A 578 3.93 12.76 -1.14
C LYS A 578 3.12 13.47 -0.06
N GLN A 579 1.90 13.06 0.15
CA GLN A 579 0.98 13.59 1.13
C GLN A 579 0.39 12.48 1.98
N ASP A 580 -0.21 12.83 3.12
CA ASP A 580 -0.90 11.84 3.95
C ASP A 580 -1.90 11.04 3.10
N LYS A 581 -1.85 9.72 3.23
CA LYS A 581 -2.69 8.78 2.45
C LYS A 581 -4.19 9.06 2.56
N LYS A 582 -4.65 9.65 3.66
CA LYS A 582 -6.05 10.02 3.90
C LYS A 582 -6.54 11.17 3.03
N ASN A 583 -5.62 12.01 2.54
CA ASN A 583 -5.97 13.15 1.71
C ASN A 583 -6.34 12.71 0.30
N PRO A 584 -7.33 13.36 -0.34
CA PRO A 584 -7.61 13.12 -1.75
C PRO A 584 -6.46 13.60 -2.65
N VAL A 585 -6.18 12.88 -3.72
CA VAL A 585 -5.21 13.26 -4.74
C VAL A 585 -5.94 13.92 -5.90
N ALA A 586 -5.61 15.17 -6.20
CA ALA A 586 -6.18 15.91 -7.30
C ALA A 586 -5.36 15.68 -8.59
N ILE A 587 -6.01 15.14 -9.62
CA ILE A 587 -5.45 15.04 -10.98
C ILE A 587 -6.46 15.58 -12.00
N SER A 588 -5.98 16.03 -13.15
CA SER A 588 -6.87 16.45 -14.22
C SER A 588 -7.56 15.25 -14.88
N SER A 589 -8.82 15.41 -15.28
CA SER A 589 -9.50 14.46 -16.18
C SER A 589 -8.90 14.47 -17.60
N ASP A 590 -8.23 15.55 -18.00
CA ASP A 590 -7.38 15.60 -19.19
C ASP A 590 -6.04 14.92 -18.91
N ILE A 591 -5.69 13.90 -19.72
CA ILE A 591 -4.52 13.07 -19.51
C ILE A 591 -3.20 13.85 -19.68
N GLN A 592 -3.13 14.77 -20.64
CA GLN A 592 -1.92 15.55 -20.89
C GLN A 592 -1.63 16.51 -19.73
N GLU A 593 -2.67 17.12 -19.19
CA GLU A 593 -2.56 17.95 -17.99
C GLU A 593 -2.21 17.13 -16.75
N ALA A 594 -2.73 15.90 -16.63
CA ALA A 594 -2.35 14.97 -15.56
C ALA A 594 -0.85 14.62 -15.64
N CYS A 595 -0.32 14.32 -16.84
CA CYS A 595 1.10 14.05 -17.05
C CYS A 595 1.98 15.25 -16.67
N ARG A 596 1.56 16.48 -17.00
CA ARG A 596 2.24 17.71 -16.59
C ARG A 596 2.22 17.86 -15.06
N THR A 597 1.10 17.58 -14.41
CA THR A 597 0.99 17.59 -12.95
C THR A 597 1.96 16.61 -12.30
N PHE A 598 2.12 15.41 -12.84
CA PHE A 598 3.08 14.42 -12.32
C PHE A 598 4.52 14.94 -12.41
N GLU A 599 4.90 15.58 -13.51
CA GLU A 599 6.23 16.16 -13.63
C GLU A 599 6.46 17.33 -12.65
N GLU A 600 5.49 18.24 -12.51
CA GLU A 600 5.59 19.43 -11.68
C GLU A 600 5.43 19.12 -10.17
N SER A 601 4.91 17.95 -9.82
CA SER A 601 4.50 17.59 -8.45
C SER A 601 5.64 17.40 -7.44
N GLY A 602 6.89 17.62 -7.84
CA GLY A 602 8.09 17.42 -7.02
C GLY A 602 8.67 16.00 -7.09
N GLY A 603 7.94 15.02 -7.66
CA GLY A 603 8.44 13.68 -7.86
C GLY A 603 9.61 13.64 -8.83
N ALA A 604 9.46 14.25 -9.99
CA ALA A 604 10.53 14.39 -10.97
C ALA A 604 11.75 15.13 -10.38
N TYR A 605 11.54 16.09 -9.45
CA TYR A 605 12.63 16.82 -8.79
C TYR A 605 13.56 15.92 -7.99
N ILE A 606 13.03 14.93 -7.25
CA ILE A 606 13.83 13.94 -6.52
C ILE A 606 14.64 13.11 -7.52
N LEU A 607 13.99 12.57 -8.55
CA LEU A 607 14.64 11.72 -9.56
C LEU A 607 15.74 12.47 -10.33
N TYR A 608 15.49 13.72 -10.70
CA TYR A 608 16.49 14.59 -11.33
C TYR A 608 17.67 14.92 -10.41
N SER A 609 17.42 15.10 -9.10
CA SER A 609 18.48 15.36 -8.13
C SER A 609 19.42 14.16 -7.97
N ILE A 610 18.84 12.93 -7.94
CA ILE A 610 19.63 11.69 -7.89
C ILE A 610 20.43 11.50 -9.17
N ALA A 611 19.79 11.61 -10.34
CA ALA A 611 20.46 11.43 -11.63
C ALA A 611 21.56 12.46 -11.85
N ARG A 612 21.37 13.71 -11.39
CA ARG A 612 22.40 14.76 -11.41
C ARG A 612 23.60 14.35 -10.54
N ALA A 613 23.37 13.90 -9.30
CA ALA A 613 24.43 13.47 -8.42
C ALA A 613 25.22 12.30 -9.02
N LYS A 614 24.52 11.27 -9.54
CA LYS A 614 25.15 10.14 -10.25
C LYS A 614 25.94 10.58 -11.46
N SER A 615 25.41 11.49 -12.28
CA SER A 615 26.09 12.03 -13.47
C SER A 615 27.36 12.84 -13.12
N ILE A 616 27.38 13.53 -11.98
CA ILE A 616 28.57 14.23 -11.48
C ILE A 616 29.62 13.21 -11.06
N LEU A 617 29.24 12.20 -10.28
CA LEU A 617 30.16 11.16 -9.82
C LEU A 617 30.76 10.34 -10.98
N ALA A 618 29.96 10.05 -12.01
CA ALA A 618 30.41 9.32 -13.20
C ALA A 618 31.46 10.07 -14.04
N LYS A 619 31.60 11.38 -13.88
CA LYS A 619 32.65 12.20 -14.54
C LYS A 619 33.98 12.11 -13.82
N VAL A 620 34.04 11.55 -12.61
CA VAL A 620 35.31 11.38 -11.86
C VAL A 620 36.03 10.14 -12.38
N PRO A 621 37.22 10.27 -12.98
CA PRO A 621 37.96 9.10 -13.45
C PRO A 621 38.31 8.16 -12.30
N VAL A 622 38.31 6.86 -12.56
CA VAL A 622 38.56 5.84 -11.51
C VAL A 622 39.87 6.04 -10.79
N TRP A 623 40.93 6.46 -11.53
CA TRP A 623 42.27 6.70 -10.99
C TRP A 623 42.40 8.02 -10.20
N GLU A 624 41.39 8.90 -10.24
CA GLU A 624 41.30 10.15 -9.50
C GLU A 624 40.31 10.11 -8.35
N MET A 625 39.66 8.94 -8.13
CA MET A 625 38.72 8.78 -7.02
C MET A 625 39.47 8.96 -5.68
N PRO A 626 39.02 9.89 -4.82
CA PRO A 626 39.67 10.11 -3.53
C PRO A 626 39.47 8.93 -2.59
N THR A 627 40.39 8.74 -1.63
CA THR A 627 40.20 7.83 -0.50
C THR A 627 39.33 8.50 0.58
N PHE A 628 38.69 7.69 1.43
CA PHE A 628 37.83 8.22 2.49
C PHE A 628 38.60 9.09 3.48
N GLU A 629 39.83 8.70 3.83
CA GLU A 629 40.72 9.41 4.71
C GLU A 629 41.07 10.81 4.16
N GLU A 630 41.22 10.95 2.85
CA GLU A 630 41.49 12.25 2.23
C GLU A 630 40.28 13.20 2.33
N GLY A 631 39.04 12.69 2.29
CA GLY A 631 37.83 13.48 2.51
C GLY A 631 37.66 13.91 3.97
N HIS A 632 38.11 13.07 4.90
CA HIS A 632 38.01 13.28 6.35
C HIS A 632 38.93 14.42 6.87
N ALA A 633 39.98 14.77 6.15
CA ALA A 633 40.99 15.76 6.61
C ALA A 633 40.47 17.21 6.65
N GLU A 634 39.32 17.51 6.09
CA GLU A 634 38.77 18.86 5.95
C GLU A 634 37.65 19.14 6.98
N SER A 635 37.59 20.38 7.50
CA SER A 635 36.49 20.80 8.38
C SER A 635 35.17 20.89 7.64
N LEU A 636 34.06 20.59 8.36
CA LEU A 636 32.71 20.64 7.83
C LEU A 636 32.08 22.03 8.02
N THR A 637 31.45 22.53 6.98
CA THR A 637 30.56 23.69 7.06
C THR A 637 29.23 23.30 7.71
N ASN A 638 28.46 24.28 8.19
CA ASN A 638 27.14 24.00 8.80
C ASN A 638 26.18 23.28 7.84
N LEU A 639 26.23 23.64 6.55
CA LEU A 639 25.37 23.00 5.55
C LEU A 639 25.77 21.53 5.29
N GLU A 640 27.06 21.21 5.33
CA GLU A 640 27.56 19.84 5.23
C GLU A 640 27.14 18.99 6.47
N LYS A 641 27.27 19.58 7.66
CA LYS A 641 26.79 18.94 8.90
C LYS A 641 25.29 18.64 8.83
N ASP A 642 24.49 19.58 8.35
CA ASP A 642 23.06 19.37 8.18
C ASP A 642 22.78 18.25 7.18
N LEU A 643 23.44 18.21 6.04
CA LEU A 643 23.30 17.15 5.05
C LEU A 643 23.61 15.77 5.64
N ILE A 644 24.73 15.64 6.35
CA ILE A 644 25.15 14.37 6.95
C ILE A 644 24.13 13.93 8.00
N LEU A 645 23.72 14.82 8.92
CA LEU A 645 22.72 14.51 9.94
C LEU A 645 21.38 14.10 9.33
N TRP A 646 20.96 14.74 8.24
CA TRP A 646 19.73 14.35 7.55
C TRP A 646 19.85 12.98 6.89
N MET A 647 21.01 12.59 6.36
CA MET A 647 21.26 11.24 5.85
C MET A 647 21.24 10.21 6.98
N ASP A 648 21.89 10.49 8.10
CA ASP A 648 21.93 9.59 9.26
C ASP A 648 20.58 9.37 9.93
N ARG A 649 19.62 10.29 9.76
CA ARG A 649 18.24 10.15 10.25
C ARG A 649 17.40 9.15 9.46
N TYR A 650 17.85 8.75 8.28
CA TYR A 650 17.03 7.93 7.38
C TYR A 650 16.49 6.64 8.01
N PRO A 651 17.28 5.82 8.75
CA PRO A 651 16.75 4.64 9.43
C PRO A 651 15.64 4.94 10.46
N MET A 652 15.73 6.10 11.13
CA MET A 652 14.70 6.54 12.10
C MET A 652 13.41 6.98 11.40
N ILE A 653 13.52 7.63 10.24
CA ILE A 653 12.36 8.03 9.42
C ILE A 653 11.62 6.79 8.90
N ILE A 654 12.34 5.73 8.53
CA ILE A 654 11.73 4.47 8.11
C ILE A 654 10.92 3.86 9.24
N LEU A 655 11.49 3.78 10.43
CA LEU A 655 10.79 3.25 11.60
C LEU A 655 9.54 4.07 11.92
N GLN A 656 9.63 5.39 11.91
CA GLN A 656 8.50 6.29 12.14
C GLN A 656 7.41 6.11 11.06
N ALA A 657 7.80 5.93 9.80
CA ALA A 657 6.87 5.71 8.70
C ALA A 657 6.15 4.36 8.82
N GLU A 658 6.84 3.31 9.29
CA GLU A 658 6.25 2.00 9.57
C GLU A 658 5.29 2.04 10.75
N GLU A 659 5.71 2.61 11.89
CA GLU A 659 4.88 2.70 13.10
C GLU A 659 3.56 3.46 12.88
N THR A 660 3.61 4.49 12.02
CA THR A 660 2.43 5.34 11.69
C THR A 660 1.71 4.92 10.41
N ASP A 661 2.17 3.86 9.74
CA ASP A 661 1.67 3.43 8.42
C ASP A 661 1.64 4.59 7.40
N ASN A 662 2.62 5.50 7.45
CA ASN A 662 2.61 6.74 6.68
C ASN A 662 3.82 6.89 5.73
N PRO A 663 3.71 6.46 4.46
CA PRO A 663 4.77 6.61 3.47
C PRO A 663 5.17 8.06 3.16
N ALA A 664 4.29 9.05 3.43
CA ALA A 664 4.57 10.46 3.12
C ALA A 664 5.83 10.99 3.84
N LEU A 665 6.12 10.45 5.03
CA LEU A 665 7.31 10.83 5.81
C LEU A 665 8.62 10.59 5.04
N LEU A 666 8.69 9.51 4.24
CA LEU A 666 9.85 9.23 3.39
C LEU A 666 10.01 10.27 2.28
N VAL A 667 8.89 10.65 1.66
CA VAL A 667 8.92 11.63 0.56
C VAL A 667 9.23 13.02 1.06
N GLU A 668 8.66 13.42 2.22
CA GLU A 668 8.97 14.70 2.88
C GLU A 668 10.47 14.79 3.22
N TRP A 669 11.00 13.72 3.81
CA TRP A 669 12.44 13.62 4.11
C TRP A 669 13.28 13.71 2.82
N ALA A 670 12.94 12.98 1.76
CA ALA A 670 13.67 12.99 0.49
C ALA A 670 13.63 14.36 -0.19
N LEU A 671 12.49 15.06 -0.16
CA LEU A 671 12.38 16.43 -0.68
C LEU A 671 13.27 17.42 0.09
N MET A 672 13.35 17.29 1.43
CA MET A 672 14.25 18.12 2.22
C MET A 672 15.71 17.84 1.89
N MET A 673 16.08 16.56 1.76
CA MET A 673 17.42 16.14 1.33
C MET A 673 17.79 16.76 -0.02
N CYS A 674 16.89 16.72 -1.00
CA CYS A 674 17.13 17.33 -2.31
C CYS A 674 17.33 18.86 -2.22
N ARG A 675 16.54 19.55 -1.38
CA ARG A 675 16.69 21.00 -1.17
C ARG A 675 18.04 21.34 -0.54
N LEU A 676 18.43 20.64 0.51
CA LEU A 676 19.71 20.83 1.19
C LEU A 676 20.88 20.55 0.23
N TYR A 677 20.83 19.44 -0.51
CA TYR A 677 21.87 19.08 -1.46
C TYR A 677 21.98 20.09 -2.61
N ASN A 678 20.88 20.54 -3.19
CA ASN A 678 20.92 21.54 -4.27
C ASN A 678 21.44 22.89 -3.76
N SER A 679 21.12 23.30 -2.52
CA SER A 679 21.72 24.46 -1.87
C SER A 679 23.23 24.28 -1.67
N TYR A 680 23.64 23.12 -1.19
CA TYR A 680 25.05 22.77 -1.05
C TYR A 680 25.79 22.80 -2.39
N TYR A 681 25.27 22.11 -3.41
CA TYR A 681 25.93 22.03 -4.73
C TYR A 681 26.00 23.39 -5.45
N SER A 682 25.12 24.34 -5.12
CA SER A 682 25.18 25.70 -5.69
C SER A 682 26.43 26.48 -5.25
N VAL A 683 26.97 26.18 -4.06
CA VAL A 683 28.15 26.86 -3.48
C VAL A 683 29.38 25.99 -3.49
N GLN A 684 29.26 24.66 -3.47
CA GLN A 684 30.37 23.72 -3.42
C GLN A 684 30.28 22.73 -4.59
N ARG A 685 31.21 22.88 -5.56
CA ARG A 685 31.29 21.95 -6.70
C ARG A 685 32.11 20.72 -6.31
N VAL A 686 31.70 19.54 -6.82
CA VAL A 686 32.45 18.27 -6.65
C VAL A 686 33.67 18.25 -7.56
N ILE A 687 33.50 18.73 -8.78
CA ILE A 687 34.56 18.82 -9.80
C ILE A 687 34.74 20.29 -10.14
N THR A 688 35.97 20.77 -10.01
CA THR A 688 36.43 22.09 -10.49
C THR A 688 37.30 21.91 -11.74
N GLU A 689 37.77 23.02 -12.34
CA GLU A 689 38.67 22.96 -13.50
C GLU A 689 40.05 22.35 -13.16
N GLU A 690 40.44 22.40 -11.87
CA GLU A 690 41.79 22.03 -11.43
C GLU A 690 41.85 20.70 -10.67
N TRP A 691 40.79 20.36 -9.88
CA TRP A 691 40.81 19.16 -9.02
C TRP A 691 39.43 18.69 -8.61
N ILE A 692 39.39 17.49 -8.02
CA ILE A 692 38.22 16.93 -7.37
C ILE A 692 38.19 17.36 -5.90
N GLN A 693 37.07 17.94 -5.48
CA GLN A 693 36.80 18.30 -4.09
C GLN A 693 36.47 17.02 -3.30
N LYS A 694 37.45 16.51 -2.54
CA LYS A 694 37.38 15.16 -1.94
C LYS A 694 36.19 14.99 -1.00
N LYS A 695 35.98 15.92 -0.08
CA LYS A 695 34.86 15.94 0.83
C LYS A 695 33.53 16.01 0.09
N ALA A 696 33.39 16.89 -0.89
CA ALA A 696 32.19 17.04 -1.70
C ALA A 696 31.85 15.78 -2.51
N TYR A 697 32.87 15.05 -2.96
CA TYR A 697 32.71 13.75 -3.62
C TYR A 697 31.99 12.74 -2.70
N PHE A 698 32.46 12.59 -1.43
CA PHE A 698 31.85 11.62 -0.50
C PHE A 698 30.47 12.04 -0.05
N ILE A 699 30.21 13.32 0.23
CA ILE A 699 28.89 13.83 0.56
C ILE A 699 27.92 13.58 -0.60
N THR A 700 28.33 13.85 -1.85
CA THR A 700 27.51 13.59 -3.04
C THR A 700 27.25 12.11 -3.25
N LYS A 701 28.24 11.25 -3.02
CA LYS A 701 28.12 9.80 -3.13
C LYS A 701 27.17 9.23 -2.08
N ALA A 702 27.26 9.69 -0.83
CA ALA A 702 26.33 9.30 0.23
C ALA A 702 24.91 9.77 -0.06
N PHE A 703 24.74 11.03 -0.48
CA PHE A 703 23.46 11.58 -0.90
C PHE A 703 22.77 10.74 -1.99
N ALA A 704 23.52 10.40 -3.06
CA ALA A 704 22.99 9.60 -4.15
C ALA A 704 22.56 8.20 -3.67
N GLN A 705 23.39 7.54 -2.82
CA GLN A 705 23.11 6.21 -2.29
C GLN A 705 21.87 6.19 -1.38
N VAL A 706 21.79 7.13 -0.44
CA VAL A 706 20.67 7.13 0.54
C VAL A 706 19.35 7.49 -0.13
N LEU A 707 19.35 8.45 -1.08
CA LEU A 707 18.13 8.75 -1.84
C LEU A 707 17.72 7.61 -2.79
N GLU A 708 18.67 6.93 -3.41
CA GLU A 708 18.36 5.75 -4.20
C GLU A 708 17.73 4.65 -3.34
N ASN A 709 18.26 4.42 -2.13
CA ASN A 709 17.68 3.50 -1.18
C ASN A 709 16.23 3.91 -0.82
N ALA A 710 15.99 5.21 -0.56
CA ALA A 710 14.66 5.73 -0.25
C ALA A 710 13.68 5.55 -1.42
N MET A 711 14.12 5.78 -2.65
CA MET A 711 13.28 5.55 -3.83
C MET A 711 12.99 4.06 -4.03
N ASN A 712 13.97 3.18 -3.83
CA ASN A 712 13.75 1.74 -3.87
C ASN A 712 12.72 1.27 -2.81
N LEU A 713 12.77 1.84 -1.60
CA LEU A 713 11.79 1.59 -0.56
C LEU A 713 10.38 2.08 -0.96
N CYS A 714 10.29 3.22 -1.64
CA CYS A 714 9.07 3.72 -2.25
C CYS A 714 8.66 2.95 -3.54
N HIS A 715 9.34 1.86 -3.88
CA HIS A 715 9.12 1.07 -5.10
C HIS A 715 9.40 1.84 -6.40
N ILE A 716 10.34 2.76 -6.39
CA ILE A 716 10.70 3.64 -7.51
C ILE A 716 12.10 3.34 -8.00
N LYS A 717 12.23 2.99 -9.28
CA LYS A 717 13.52 2.81 -9.95
C LYS A 717 14.08 4.17 -10.39
N THR A 718 15.29 4.48 -9.96
CA THR A 718 15.95 5.74 -10.30
C THR A 718 16.63 5.67 -11.67
N PRO A 719 16.62 6.74 -12.49
CA PRO A 719 17.43 6.81 -13.69
C PRO A 719 18.91 7.07 -13.33
N GLU A 720 19.83 6.53 -14.14
CA GLU A 720 21.26 6.78 -13.98
C GLU A 720 21.66 8.19 -14.45
N ARG A 721 20.94 8.67 -15.47
CA ARG A 721 21.09 10.01 -16.06
C ARG A 721 19.78 10.50 -16.65
N VAL A 722 19.60 11.78 -16.76
CA VAL A 722 18.45 12.47 -17.34
C VAL A 722 18.87 13.68 -18.17
#